data_596b2f5a497125af85e5c4750edcc6d5
#
_entry.id   596b2f5a497125af85e5c4750edcc6d5
#
_cell.length_a   1.000
_cell.length_b   1.000
_cell.length_c   1.000
_cell.angle_alpha   90.00
_cell.angle_beta   90.00
_cell.angle_gamma   90.00
#
_symmetry.space_group_name_H-M   'P 1'
#
loop_
_entity.id
_entity.type
_entity.pdbx_description
1 polymer ?
#
loop_
_entity_poly.entity_id
_entity_poly.type
_entity_poly.pdbx_seq_one_letter_code
_entity_poly.pdbx_strand_id
1 'polypeptide(L)'
;MRKRLFSLTLFAFFHATPVASQSKTAARGTQILWDTYGVPHIFAKDRNGLAYAFGWAQMQNHGDLLLRLVAQARGRASEYPNADYLDEDRWVWTLDLRGDAERSLAAQPRAIRAHLDAFVAGINAFARAHPKLIGDSVRAVLPVQAVDVLAHLNRVTYARFLSSSTRTRDDARAWRDRGSNAWAVAPKRSASGHTLLLQNPHLPWSDLFTWIEAQYVAPGVNLSGAALVLSPVLEIAFNDNLGWTHTTNTQDGEDLYELTLSGDGYLLDGVVRPFEVRTHVIRVRQADGTFRDDTVRVRRSLHGPVLEEKAGKALALAVVGLHGPPLYGALTQWWDMGRARNFDEFRAAIRPNQISGQNITYGDRDGHIMMFYGGNTPVRPRGDRSYWEGVVRGDSSSTLWTSLVPFQDMPKTVDPPSGWVQNGNDPPWWATFPVVVHPENFPSYLATRTMALRPQQSARLLDADSSITWDEFLRDANSTHMLLADRVLHDLLPAAKASSLPDARAAAKILEAWDRQADSSSKGAPLFTKWWTEYKRRRPGQRLYATPWNERSPRTTPDGLADTAAAVAALGAAADSVTRRYGSADVAWGSVYRLRRDGLDFAGSGADGEYGVFRVLGYSRKEPNGKFSATGGASWVAAIEFARPLRAASLIGYGNASRAGSPHRTDQLALLARKELKPVWRTRAEIEKHLEKREHF
;
A
#
# COMPACT_ATOMS: atom_id res chain seq x y z
N MET A 1 -45.13 63.58 -24.91
CA MET A 1 -44.93 63.25 -23.49
C MET A 1 -44.35 61.86 -23.42
N ARG A 2 -43.02 61.75 -23.25
CA ARG A 2 -42.32 60.47 -23.13
C ARG A 2 -41.99 60.18 -21.64
N LYS A 3 -42.57 59.17 -21.05
CA LYS A 3 -42.23 58.67 -19.69
C LYS A 3 -40.98 57.84 -19.76
N ARG A 4 -39.91 58.21 -19.05
CA ARG A 4 -38.72 57.38 -18.81
C ARG A 4 -38.98 56.54 -17.58
N LEU A 5 -38.90 55.16 -17.73
CA LEU A 5 -38.81 54.29 -16.62
C LEU A 5 -37.33 54.18 -16.17
N PHE A 6 -37.09 54.45 -14.88
CA PHE A 6 -35.81 54.12 -14.24
C PHE A 6 -35.89 52.68 -13.66
N SER A 7 -35.04 51.80 -14.16
CA SER A 7 -34.81 50.47 -13.53
C SER A 7 -33.77 50.64 -12.44
N LEU A 8 -34.13 50.38 -11.20
CA LEU A 8 -33.22 50.24 -10.07
C LEU A 8 -32.67 48.80 -10.05
N THR A 9 -31.41 48.59 -10.36
CA THR A 9 -30.71 47.32 -10.20
C THR A 9 -30.17 47.23 -8.77
N LEU A 10 -30.76 46.37 -7.97
CA LEU A 10 -30.33 46.08 -6.60
C LEU A 10 -29.09 45.17 -6.66
N PHE A 11 -27.90 45.68 -6.37
CA PHE A 11 -26.69 44.92 -6.16
C PHE A 11 -26.74 44.30 -4.76
N ALA A 12 -27.01 42.98 -4.67
CA ALA A 12 -26.82 42.23 -3.43
C ALA A 12 -25.31 41.97 -3.22
N PHE A 13 -24.71 42.70 -2.31
CA PHE A 13 -23.36 42.38 -1.82
C PHE A 13 -23.43 41.10 -0.96
N PHE A 14 -23.06 39.95 -1.53
CA PHE A 14 -22.72 38.78 -0.73
C PHE A 14 -21.43 39.06 0.03
N HIS A 15 -21.53 39.34 1.31
CA HIS A 15 -20.37 39.35 2.21
C HIS A 15 -19.86 37.92 2.34
N ALA A 16 -18.87 37.57 1.54
CA ALA A 16 -18.06 36.38 1.79
C ALA A 16 -17.27 36.61 3.08
N THR A 17 -17.71 36.05 4.18
CA THR A 17 -16.90 35.97 5.40
C THR A 17 -15.59 35.27 5.07
N PRO A 18 -14.43 35.87 5.41
CA PRO A 18 -13.15 35.29 5.03
C PRO A 18 -12.98 33.91 5.65
N VAL A 19 -12.73 32.89 4.82
CA VAL A 19 -12.47 31.49 5.19
C VAL A 19 -11.42 31.35 6.32
N ALA A 20 -10.52 32.32 6.48
CA ALA A 20 -9.53 32.39 7.55
C ALA A 20 -10.12 32.57 8.97
N SER A 21 -11.31 33.17 9.11
CA SER A 21 -11.97 33.38 10.41
C SER A 21 -12.65 32.09 10.89
N GLN A 22 -13.24 31.30 9.98
CA GLN A 22 -13.89 30.03 10.31
C GLN A 22 -12.87 28.93 10.71
N SER A 23 -11.65 28.97 10.13
CA SER A 23 -10.60 27.98 10.42
C SER A 23 -10.01 28.07 11.83
N LYS A 24 -9.83 29.28 12.38
CA LYS A 24 -9.35 29.47 13.77
C LYS A 24 -10.38 29.02 14.81
N THR A 25 -11.66 29.08 14.49
CA THR A 25 -12.75 28.66 15.41
C THR A 25 -12.83 27.13 15.49
N ALA A 26 -12.57 26.40 14.39
CA ALA A 26 -12.62 24.94 14.34
C ALA A 26 -11.51 24.27 15.20
N ALA A 27 -10.35 24.92 15.34
CA ALA A 27 -9.21 24.38 16.07
C ALA A 27 -9.15 24.79 17.56
N ARG A 28 -10.01 25.72 18.00
CA ARG A 28 -9.94 26.30 19.35
C ARG A 28 -10.03 25.24 20.46
N GLY A 29 -8.95 25.16 21.27
CA GLY A 29 -8.81 24.21 22.37
C GLY A 29 -8.30 22.84 21.93
N THR A 30 -7.76 22.73 20.73
CA THR A 30 -7.03 21.55 20.24
C THR A 30 -5.56 21.68 20.60
N GLN A 31 -4.91 20.54 20.96
CA GLN A 31 -3.49 20.43 21.28
C GLN A 31 -2.86 19.34 20.45
N ILE A 32 -1.60 19.54 20.04
CA ILE A 32 -0.72 18.47 19.57
C ILE A 32 0.41 18.31 20.58
N LEU A 33 0.57 17.12 21.11
CA LEU A 33 1.73 16.70 21.88
C LEU A 33 2.61 15.85 20.95
N TRP A 34 3.81 16.29 20.69
CA TRP A 34 4.78 15.56 19.88
C TRP A 34 5.68 14.75 20.78
N ASP A 35 5.79 13.46 20.51
CA ASP A 35 6.71 12.60 21.25
C ASP A 35 8.12 12.62 20.64
N THR A 36 9.05 11.96 21.32
CA THR A 36 10.47 11.86 20.93
C THR A 36 10.75 11.11 19.64
N TYR A 37 9.72 10.54 18.99
CA TYR A 37 9.77 9.95 17.64
C TYR A 37 9.01 10.80 16.61
N GLY A 38 8.62 12.02 16.98
CA GLY A 38 7.86 12.91 16.10
C GLY A 38 6.45 12.43 15.79
N VAL A 39 5.85 11.62 16.65
CA VAL A 39 4.45 11.20 16.53
C VAL A 39 3.56 12.28 17.12
N PRO A 40 2.59 12.82 16.33
CA PRO A 40 1.62 13.78 16.84
C PRO A 40 0.48 13.05 17.59
N HIS A 41 0.34 13.34 18.88
CA HIS A 41 -0.80 12.96 19.70
C HIS A 41 -1.76 14.15 19.73
N ILE A 42 -2.89 14.04 19.04
CA ILE A 42 -3.83 15.14 18.81
C ILE A 42 -5.00 15.04 19.77
N PHE A 43 -5.12 16.00 20.67
CA PHE A 43 -6.22 16.14 21.63
C PHE A 43 -7.16 17.25 21.19
N ALA A 44 -8.39 16.90 20.81
CA ALA A 44 -9.36 17.84 20.27
C ALA A 44 -10.73 17.68 20.94
N LYS A 45 -11.56 18.74 20.84
CA LYS A 45 -12.94 18.72 21.35
C LYS A 45 -13.91 17.99 20.41
N ASP A 46 -13.56 17.90 19.13
CA ASP A 46 -14.41 17.33 18.10
C ASP A 46 -13.58 16.83 16.89
N ARG A 47 -14.28 16.24 15.94
CA ARG A 47 -13.72 15.69 14.70
C ARG A 47 -13.01 16.75 13.84
N ASN A 48 -13.53 17.97 13.78
CA ASN A 48 -12.95 19.00 12.92
C ASN A 48 -11.65 19.54 13.51
N GLY A 49 -11.57 19.65 14.84
CA GLY A 49 -10.33 19.95 15.55
C GLY A 49 -9.25 18.89 15.31
N LEU A 50 -9.62 17.61 15.34
CA LEU A 50 -8.70 16.50 14.97
C LEU A 50 -8.19 16.67 13.53
N ALA A 51 -9.09 16.88 12.58
CA ALA A 51 -8.75 17.02 11.17
C ALA A 51 -7.82 18.20 10.91
N TYR A 52 -8.12 19.37 11.48
CA TYR A 52 -7.28 20.57 11.36
C TYR A 52 -5.86 20.32 11.89
N ALA A 53 -5.75 19.78 13.12
CA ALA A 53 -4.47 19.52 13.74
C ALA A 53 -3.68 18.43 12.98
N PHE A 54 -4.36 17.45 12.39
CA PHE A 54 -3.68 16.43 11.59
C PHE A 54 -3.17 16.98 10.27
N GLY A 55 -3.93 17.87 9.60
CA GLY A 55 -3.42 18.60 8.42
C GLY A 55 -2.21 19.46 8.72
N TRP A 56 -2.23 20.17 9.86
CA TRP A 56 -1.08 20.91 10.38
C TRP A 56 0.13 20.00 10.63
N ALA A 57 -0.08 18.87 11.32
CA ALA A 57 0.97 17.92 11.67
C ALA A 57 1.60 17.28 10.42
N GLN A 58 0.79 16.92 9.42
CA GLN A 58 1.32 16.41 8.16
C GLN A 58 2.19 17.42 7.44
N MET A 59 1.81 18.68 7.41
CA MET A 59 2.65 19.73 6.84
C MET A 59 3.95 19.95 7.60
N GLN A 60 3.94 19.84 8.94
CA GLN A 60 5.14 19.93 9.74
C GLN A 60 6.14 18.82 9.41
N ASN A 61 5.68 17.57 9.29
CA ASN A 61 6.53 16.42 9.06
C ASN A 61 6.84 16.17 7.58
N HIS A 62 5.93 16.54 6.67
CA HIS A 62 5.97 16.13 5.26
C HIS A 62 5.66 17.25 4.26
N GLY A 63 5.79 18.53 4.61
CA GLY A 63 5.28 19.66 3.83
C GLY A 63 5.58 19.62 2.33
N ASP A 64 6.85 19.52 1.95
CA ASP A 64 7.26 19.48 0.53
C ASP A 64 6.76 18.22 -0.19
N LEU A 65 6.79 17.07 0.49
CA LEU A 65 6.22 15.85 -0.06
C LEU A 65 4.71 15.99 -0.28
N LEU A 66 3.98 16.46 0.74
CA LEU A 66 2.53 16.65 0.67
C LEU A 66 2.14 17.57 -0.49
N LEU A 67 2.81 18.72 -0.66
CA LEU A 67 2.54 19.63 -1.76
C LEU A 67 2.89 19.06 -3.13
N ARG A 68 3.95 18.24 -3.24
CA ARG A 68 4.25 17.52 -4.47
C ARG A 68 3.15 16.50 -4.80
N LEU A 69 2.65 15.76 -3.81
CA LEU A 69 1.53 14.83 -4.00
C LEU A 69 0.25 15.54 -4.46
N VAL A 70 -0.01 16.76 -3.96
CA VAL A 70 -1.10 17.61 -4.45
C VAL A 70 -0.90 18.02 -5.90
N ALA A 71 0.32 18.43 -6.29
CA ALA A 71 0.63 18.77 -7.69
C ALA A 71 0.36 17.58 -8.63
N GLN A 72 0.81 16.38 -8.24
CA GLN A 72 0.57 15.12 -8.96
C GLN A 72 -0.93 14.78 -9.03
N ALA A 73 -1.68 14.95 -7.95
CA ALA A 73 -3.13 14.71 -7.93
C ALA A 73 -3.91 15.66 -8.83
N ARG A 74 -3.41 16.87 -9.03
CA ARG A 74 -3.96 17.85 -9.97
C ARG A 74 -3.62 17.58 -11.44
N GLY A 75 -2.72 16.63 -11.74
CA GLY A 75 -2.15 16.44 -13.08
C GLY A 75 -1.35 17.66 -13.55
N ARG A 76 -0.59 18.29 -12.63
CA ARG A 76 0.22 19.50 -12.84
C ARG A 76 1.60 19.42 -12.21
N ALA A 77 2.10 18.20 -11.95
CA ALA A 77 3.40 18.04 -11.34
C ALA A 77 4.55 18.43 -12.30
N SER A 78 4.36 18.28 -13.61
CA SER A 78 5.32 18.74 -14.62
C SER A 78 5.42 20.27 -14.70
N GLU A 79 4.43 21.01 -14.21
CA GLU A 79 4.43 22.48 -14.14
C GLU A 79 5.22 23.01 -12.93
N TYR A 80 5.13 22.35 -11.77
CA TYR A 80 5.67 22.88 -10.51
C TYR A 80 7.01 22.25 -10.11
N PRO A 81 7.06 20.96 -9.69
CA PRO A 81 8.31 20.41 -9.21
C PRO A 81 9.29 19.99 -10.32
N ASN A 82 8.84 19.30 -11.38
CA ASN A 82 9.73 18.74 -12.38
C ASN A 82 9.00 18.25 -13.65
N ALA A 83 9.59 18.47 -14.82
CA ALA A 83 9.12 17.99 -16.11
C ALA A 83 8.99 16.45 -16.21
N ASP A 84 9.76 15.69 -15.40
CA ASP A 84 9.76 14.23 -15.41
C ASP A 84 8.40 13.60 -15.03
N TYR A 85 7.47 14.40 -14.45
CA TYR A 85 6.13 13.95 -14.10
C TYR A 85 5.11 14.00 -15.24
N LEU A 86 5.51 14.34 -16.48
CA LEU A 86 4.56 14.54 -17.58
C LEU A 86 3.70 13.30 -17.88
N ASP A 87 4.30 12.12 -17.90
CA ASP A 87 3.55 10.89 -18.15
C ASP A 87 2.55 10.56 -17.04
N GLU A 88 2.89 10.91 -15.81
CA GLU A 88 1.97 10.78 -14.68
C GLU A 88 0.81 11.80 -14.76
N ASP A 89 1.10 13.05 -15.11
CA ASP A 89 0.08 14.07 -15.34
C ASP A 89 -0.89 13.65 -16.47
N ARG A 90 -0.38 13.06 -17.55
CA ARG A 90 -1.20 12.50 -18.64
C ARG A 90 -2.16 11.43 -18.13
N TRP A 91 -1.71 10.52 -17.24
CA TRP A 91 -2.56 9.49 -16.65
C TRP A 91 -3.66 10.08 -15.77
N VAL A 92 -3.38 11.12 -14.98
CA VAL A 92 -4.39 11.81 -14.16
C VAL A 92 -5.53 12.35 -15.02
N TRP A 93 -5.21 12.93 -16.18
CA TRP A 93 -6.20 13.44 -17.13
C TRP A 93 -6.90 12.34 -17.91
N THR A 94 -6.17 11.30 -18.34
CA THR A 94 -6.73 10.16 -19.08
C THR A 94 -7.78 9.43 -18.23
N LEU A 95 -7.50 9.19 -16.95
CA LEU A 95 -8.42 8.53 -16.03
C LEU A 95 -9.49 9.46 -15.45
N ASP A 96 -9.42 10.77 -15.66
CA ASP A 96 -10.33 11.76 -15.07
C ASP A 96 -10.33 11.74 -13.53
N LEU A 97 -9.17 11.52 -12.92
CA LEU A 97 -9.06 11.34 -11.46
C LEU A 97 -9.57 12.57 -10.69
N ARG A 98 -9.34 13.77 -11.21
CA ARG A 98 -9.83 15.02 -10.61
C ARG A 98 -11.34 15.19 -10.79
N GLY A 99 -11.88 14.94 -11.99
CA GLY A 99 -13.31 15.00 -12.24
C GLY A 99 -14.09 13.99 -11.38
N ASP A 100 -13.52 12.79 -11.18
CA ASP A 100 -14.10 11.82 -10.24
C ASP A 100 -14.05 12.32 -8.79
N ALA A 101 -12.94 12.94 -8.36
CA ALA A 101 -12.82 13.53 -7.03
C ALA A 101 -13.84 14.67 -6.81
N GLU A 102 -14.15 15.47 -7.82
CA GLU A 102 -15.19 16.50 -7.76
C GLU A 102 -16.58 15.88 -7.56
N ARG A 103 -16.91 14.81 -8.30
CA ARG A 103 -18.15 14.03 -8.11
C ARG A 103 -18.19 13.41 -6.71
N SER A 104 -17.07 12.81 -6.26
CA SER A 104 -16.92 12.26 -4.93
C SER A 104 -17.14 13.31 -3.83
N LEU A 105 -16.55 14.50 -3.96
CA LEU A 105 -16.70 15.59 -2.98
C LEU A 105 -18.16 16.05 -2.87
N ALA A 106 -18.85 16.16 -4.01
CA ALA A 106 -20.27 16.52 -4.04
C ALA A 106 -21.16 15.47 -3.35
N ALA A 107 -20.81 14.19 -3.47
CA ALA A 107 -21.52 13.08 -2.87
C ALA A 107 -21.20 12.82 -1.38
N GLN A 108 -20.12 13.44 -0.83
CA GLN A 108 -19.74 13.21 0.56
C GLN A 108 -20.82 13.70 1.55
N PRO A 109 -21.06 12.96 2.65
CA PRO A 109 -21.86 13.44 3.77
C PRO A 109 -21.33 14.77 4.31
N ARG A 110 -22.21 15.63 4.80
CA ARG A 110 -21.85 16.97 5.34
C ARG A 110 -20.71 16.89 6.38
N ALA A 111 -20.72 15.89 7.24
CA ALA A 111 -19.70 15.70 8.28
C ALA A 111 -18.32 15.35 7.70
N ILE A 112 -18.27 14.62 6.59
CA ILE A 112 -17.03 14.29 5.89
C ILE A 112 -16.50 15.50 5.13
N ARG A 113 -17.36 16.27 4.48
CA ARG A 113 -16.96 17.54 3.83
C ARG A 113 -16.34 18.49 4.84
N ALA A 114 -17.01 18.69 6.01
CA ALA A 114 -16.47 19.54 7.07
C ALA A 114 -15.12 19.03 7.60
N HIS A 115 -14.92 17.70 7.69
CA HIS A 115 -13.65 17.09 8.05
C HIS A 115 -12.55 17.38 7.02
N LEU A 116 -12.84 17.22 5.73
CA LEU A 116 -11.93 17.54 4.63
C LEU A 116 -11.56 19.04 4.62
N ASP A 117 -12.55 19.93 4.79
CA ASP A 117 -12.33 21.37 4.84
C ASP A 117 -11.45 21.75 6.03
N ALA A 118 -11.66 21.15 7.21
CA ALA A 118 -10.82 21.38 8.38
C ALA A 118 -9.39 20.86 8.17
N PHE A 119 -9.23 19.71 7.55
CA PHE A 119 -7.91 19.13 7.24
C PHE A 119 -7.11 20.04 6.31
N VAL A 120 -7.68 20.48 5.20
CA VAL A 120 -6.98 21.39 4.28
C VAL A 120 -6.78 22.79 4.89
N ALA A 121 -7.65 23.23 5.79
CA ALA A 121 -7.45 24.47 6.53
C ALA A 121 -6.21 24.39 7.42
N GLY A 122 -5.97 23.26 8.08
CA GLY A 122 -4.76 23.00 8.87
C GLY A 122 -3.49 23.00 8.02
N ILE A 123 -3.51 22.33 6.86
CA ILE A 123 -2.42 22.35 5.88
C ILE A 123 -2.07 23.78 5.48
N ASN A 124 -3.08 24.55 5.04
CA ASN A 124 -2.87 25.90 4.56
C ASN A 124 -2.49 26.89 5.69
N ALA A 125 -2.94 26.64 6.92
CA ALA A 125 -2.57 27.43 8.08
C ALA A 125 -1.10 27.25 8.46
N PHE A 126 -0.61 25.99 8.45
CA PHE A 126 0.82 25.74 8.66
C PHE A 126 1.68 26.43 7.62
N ALA A 127 1.33 26.31 6.35
CA ALA A 127 2.08 26.93 5.26
C ALA A 127 2.18 28.45 5.40
N ARG A 128 1.10 29.11 5.86
CA ARG A 128 1.12 30.56 6.14
C ARG A 128 1.96 30.92 7.37
N ALA A 129 1.91 30.09 8.42
CA ALA A 129 2.65 30.34 9.66
C ALA A 129 4.15 30.08 9.50
N HIS A 130 4.52 29.14 8.63
CA HIS A 130 5.89 28.66 8.46
C HIS A 130 6.36 28.67 6.98
N PRO A 131 6.28 29.83 6.26
CA PRO A 131 6.57 29.88 4.82
C PRO A 131 8.02 29.49 4.48
N LYS A 132 8.95 29.68 5.43
CA LYS A 132 10.38 29.30 5.27
C LYS A 132 10.63 27.78 5.30
N LEU A 133 9.66 27.00 5.80
CA LEU A 133 9.75 25.55 5.84
C LEU A 133 9.19 24.90 4.57
N ILE A 134 8.70 25.70 3.61
CA ILE A 134 8.12 25.25 2.34
C ILE A 134 9.09 25.55 1.21
N GLY A 135 9.52 24.53 0.49
CA GLY A 135 10.40 24.68 -0.66
C GLY A 135 9.78 25.52 -1.79
N ASP A 136 10.58 26.33 -2.47
CA ASP A 136 10.10 27.23 -3.52
C ASP A 136 9.44 26.49 -4.69
N SER A 137 9.95 25.31 -5.05
CA SER A 137 9.43 24.49 -6.16
C SER A 137 8.00 23.99 -5.95
N VAL A 138 7.53 23.89 -4.69
CA VAL A 138 6.19 23.37 -4.37
C VAL A 138 5.26 24.45 -3.78
N ARG A 139 5.79 25.61 -3.44
CA ARG A 139 5.00 26.71 -2.83
C ARG A 139 3.85 27.20 -3.73
N ALA A 140 4.05 27.17 -5.04
CA ALA A 140 3.04 27.56 -6.03
C ALA A 140 1.80 26.64 -6.06
N VAL A 141 1.88 25.48 -5.43
CA VAL A 141 0.75 24.53 -5.30
C VAL A 141 -0.31 25.02 -4.32
N LEU A 142 0.08 25.87 -3.35
CA LEU A 142 -0.85 26.42 -2.35
C LEU A 142 -1.86 27.42 -2.97
N PRO A 143 -3.11 27.48 -2.46
CA PRO A 143 -3.65 26.67 -1.35
C PRO A 143 -4.10 25.28 -1.79
N VAL A 144 -4.05 24.33 -0.85
CA VAL A 144 -4.63 22.99 -1.00
C VAL A 144 -6.13 23.04 -0.81
N GLN A 145 -6.88 22.25 -1.58
CA GLN A 145 -8.34 22.17 -1.57
C GLN A 145 -8.81 20.74 -1.20
N ALA A 146 -10.04 20.60 -0.69
CA ALA A 146 -10.61 19.30 -0.33
C ALA A 146 -10.64 18.31 -1.52
N VAL A 147 -10.91 18.81 -2.74
CA VAL A 147 -10.88 18.00 -3.96
C VAL A 147 -9.49 17.43 -4.27
N ASP A 148 -8.41 18.12 -3.90
CA ASP A 148 -7.04 17.63 -4.12
C ASP A 148 -6.75 16.40 -3.26
N VAL A 149 -7.28 16.37 -2.04
CA VAL A 149 -7.18 15.22 -1.14
C VAL A 149 -7.87 14.01 -1.73
N LEU A 150 -9.09 14.15 -2.24
CA LEU A 150 -9.83 13.07 -2.88
C LEU A 150 -9.20 12.63 -4.20
N ALA A 151 -8.68 13.55 -5.01
CA ALA A 151 -7.96 13.22 -6.24
C ALA A 151 -6.67 12.43 -5.94
N HIS A 152 -5.98 12.75 -4.83
CA HIS A 152 -4.84 11.97 -4.39
C HIS A 152 -5.24 10.56 -3.94
N LEU A 153 -6.31 10.40 -3.16
CA LEU A 153 -6.82 9.09 -2.76
C LEU A 153 -7.22 8.25 -3.98
N ASN A 154 -7.87 8.85 -4.97
CA ASN A 154 -8.20 8.18 -6.24
C ASN A 154 -6.91 7.73 -6.98
N ARG A 155 -5.88 8.58 -7.01
CA ARG A 155 -4.59 8.26 -7.61
C ARG A 155 -3.92 7.08 -6.90
N VAL A 156 -3.90 7.07 -5.56
CA VAL A 156 -3.34 5.98 -4.75
C VAL A 156 -4.13 4.69 -5.00
N THR A 157 -5.44 4.72 -4.84
CA THR A 157 -6.29 3.53 -4.87
C THR A 157 -6.44 2.98 -6.29
N TYR A 158 -6.91 3.81 -7.23
CA TYR A 158 -7.34 3.34 -8.54
C TYR A 158 -6.20 3.24 -9.53
N ALA A 159 -5.33 4.26 -9.59
CA ALA A 159 -4.23 4.26 -10.54
C ALA A 159 -2.99 3.49 -10.07
N ARG A 160 -2.83 3.24 -8.77
CA ARG A 160 -1.63 2.59 -8.25
C ARG A 160 -1.88 1.21 -7.60
N PHE A 161 -2.93 1.04 -6.81
CA PHE A 161 -3.23 -0.27 -6.22
C PHE A 161 -4.01 -1.19 -7.14
N LEU A 162 -5.00 -0.70 -7.88
CA LEU A 162 -5.89 -1.53 -8.68
C LEU A 162 -5.45 -1.70 -10.14
N SER A 163 -4.90 -0.66 -10.77
CA SER A 163 -4.52 -0.74 -12.19
C SER A 163 -3.06 -1.10 -12.38
N SER A 164 -2.79 -2.09 -13.20
CA SER A 164 -1.45 -2.43 -13.69
C SER A 164 -1.10 -1.68 -14.98
N SER A 165 -2.10 -1.36 -15.80
CA SER A 165 -1.97 -0.70 -17.10
C SER A 165 -1.49 0.75 -16.99
N THR A 166 -1.67 1.39 -15.84
CA THR A 166 -1.25 2.78 -15.59
C THR A 166 0.17 2.90 -15.03
N ARG A 167 0.88 1.79 -14.84
CA ARG A 167 2.21 1.78 -14.22
C ARG A 167 3.29 2.13 -15.21
N THR A 168 4.18 3.05 -14.84
CA THR A 168 5.41 3.32 -15.59
C THR A 168 6.42 2.18 -15.38
N ARG A 169 7.51 2.15 -16.19
CA ARG A 169 8.60 1.17 -16.01
C ARG A 169 9.28 1.26 -14.65
N ASP A 170 9.39 2.46 -14.09
CA ASP A 170 10.00 2.68 -12.76
C ASP A 170 9.07 2.22 -11.65
N ASP A 171 7.75 2.43 -11.81
CA ASP A 171 6.76 1.85 -10.93
C ASP A 171 6.83 0.32 -10.93
N ALA A 172 6.91 -0.32 -12.09
CA ALA A 172 6.99 -1.78 -12.20
C ALA A 172 8.18 -2.37 -11.44
N ARG A 173 9.28 -1.61 -11.30
CA ARG A 173 10.46 -1.97 -10.52
C ARG A 173 10.21 -1.85 -9.01
N ALA A 174 9.62 -0.73 -8.58
CA ALA A 174 9.24 -0.49 -7.19
C ALA A 174 8.11 -1.44 -6.72
N TRP A 175 7.30 -1.95 -7.65
CA TRP A 175 6.20 -2.87 -7.36
C TRP A 175 6.61 -4.31 -7.09
N ARG A 176 7.81 -4.75 -7.50
CA ARG A 176 8.29 -6.11 -7.25
C ARG A 176 8.39 -6.45 -5.77
N ASP A 177 8.75 -5.45 -4.95
CA ASP A 177 8.99 -5.59 -3.51
C ASP A 177 7.74 -5.30 -2.68
N ARG A 178 6.56 -5.23 -3.29
CA ARG A 178 5.29 -4.91 -2.61
C ARG A 178 4.64 -6.14 -2.04
N GLY A 179 3.89 -5.86 -1.02
CA GLY A 179 3.05 -6.83 -0.36
C GLY A 179 2.62 -6.31 0.99
N SER A 180 2.18 -7.21 1.81
CA SER A 180 1.87 -6.93 3.22
C SER A 180 1.83 -8.25 3.97
N ASN A 181 2.03 -8.19 5.29
CA ASN A 181 1.71 -9.29 6.18
C ASN A 181 0.68 -8.82 7.20
N ALA A 182 -0.26 -9.66 7.50
CA ALA A 182 -1.22 -9.43 8.56
C ALA A 182 -1.49 -10.74 9.32
N TRP A 183 -1.51 -10.67 10.65
CA TRP A 183 -1.93 -11.74 11.53
C TRP A 183 -2.97 -11.25 12.52
N ALA A 184 -3.95 -12.10 12.86
CA ALA A 184 -4.70 -11.98 14.08
C ALA A 184 -4.74 -13.35 14.76
N VAL A 185 -4.41 -13.37 16.05
CA VAL A 185 -4.32 -14.57 16.88
C VAL A 185 -5.32 -14.46 18.02
N ALA A 186 -6.22 -15.43 18.13
CA ALA A 186 -7.23 -15.48 19.17
C ALA A 186 -6.64 -15.83 20.55
N PRO A 187 -7.32 -15.49 21.65
CA PRO A 187 -6.86 -15.74 23.02
C PRO A 187 -6.40 -17.18 23.30
N LYS A 188 -7.09 -18.16 22.71
CA LYS A 188 -6.75 -19.59 22.90
C LYS A 188 -5.41 -20.02 22.30
N ARG A 189 -4.77 -19.19 21.48
CA ARG A 189 -3.46 -19.41 20.85
C ARG A 189 -2.40 -18.43 21.33
N SER A 190 -2.76 -17.51 22.23
CA SER A 190 -1.85 -16.57 22.86
C SER A 190 -1.54 -16.99 24.28
N ALA A 191 -0.27 -16.98 24.68
CA ALA A 191 0.17 -17.34 26.04
C ALA A 191 -0.40 -16.41 27.11
N SER A 192 -0.69 -15.17 26.77
CA SER A 192 -1.31 -14.19 27.66
C SER A 192 -2.83 -14.34 27.79
N GLY A 193 -3.47 -15.14 26.92
CA GLY A 193 -4.93 -15.23 26.84
C GLY A 193 -5.60 -13.98 26.26
N HIS A 194 -4.84 -13.12 25.55
CA HIS A 194 -5.34 -11.93 24.86
C HIS A 194 -5.15 -12.04 23.35
N THR A 195 -6.01 -11.38 22.59
CA THR A 195 -5.88 -11.31 21.14
C THR A 195 -4.62 -10.54 20.74
N LEU A 196 -3.86 -11.09 19.75
CA LEU A 196 -2.72 -10.41 19.14
C LEU A 196 -3.05 -9.99 17.69
N LEU A 197 -2.61 -8.81 17.29
CA LEU A 197 -2.77 -8.29 15.93
C LEU A 197 -1.43 -7.76 15.40
N LEU A 198 -1.03 -8.23 14.20
CA LEU A 198 0.12 -7.72 13.45
C LEU A 198 -0.35 -6.91 12.25
N GLN A 199 0.17 -5.69 12.13
CA GLN A 199 0.00 -4.80 10.99
C GLN A 199 1.38 -4.62 10.33
N ASN A 200 1.54 -5.02 9.06
CA ASN A 200 2.83 -4.91 8.39
C ASN A 200 2.70 -4.76 6.86
N PRO A 201 2.29 -3.58 6.37
CA PRO A 201 2.35 -3.28 4.93
C PRO A 201 3.79 -3.16 4.44
N HIS A 202 4.04 -3.68 3.23
CA HIS A 202 5.30 -3.60 2.52
C HIS A 202 5.15 -2.67 1.32
N LEU A 203 5.56 -1.42 1.49
CA LEU A 203 5.45 -0.39 0.46
C LEU A 203 6.82 0.24 0.18
N PRO A 204 7.00 0.92 -0.95
CA PRO A 204 8.15 1.81 -1.17
C PRO A 204 8.27 2.86 -0.06
N TRP A 205 9.51 3.20 0.33
CA TRP A 205 9.79 4.15 1.41
C TRP A 205 9.85 5.61 0.94
N SER A 206 9.04 5.95 -0.02
CA SER A 206 9.05 7.27 -0.64
C SER A 206 7.73 7.60 -1.33
N ASP A 207 7.59 8.88 -1.65
CA ASP A 207 6.53 9.45 -2.45
C ASP A 207 5.12 9.14 -1.89
N LEU A 208 4.17 8.77 -2.74
CA LEU A 208 2.76 8.54 -2.35
C LEU A 208 2.56 7.39 -1.34
N PHE A 209 3.59 6.59 -1.06
CA PHE A 209 3.55 5.48 -0.11
C PHE A 209 4.18 5.78 1.24
N THR A 210 4.51 7.06 1.48
CA THR A 210 5.07 7.50 2.76
C THR A 210 3.99 7.53 3.84
N TRP A 211 4.27 6.85 4.96
CA TRP A 211 3.41 6.82 6.13
C TRP A 211 3.63 8.00 7.06
N ILE A 212 2.59 8.36 7.79
CA ILE A 212 2.64 9.16 9.02
C ILE A 212 1.89 8.42 10.13
N GLU A 213 2.55 8.20 11.25
CA GLU A 213 1.94 7.70 12.49
C GLU A 213 1.33 8.86 13.27
N ALA A 214 0.15 8.65 13.87
CA ALA A 214 -0.50 9.62 14.73
C ALA A 214 -1.45 8.96 15.73
N GLN A 215 -1.82 9.72 16.79
CA GLN A 215 -2.92 9.38 17.67
C GLN A 215 -3.99 10.48 17.64
N TYR A 216 -5.26 10.06 17.61
CA TYR A 216 -6.44 10.91 17.73
C TYR A 216 -7.12 10.70 19.05
N VAL A 217 -7.32 11.78 19.83
CA VAL A 217 -8.06 11.78 21.10
C VAL A 217 -9.13 12.85 21.05
N ALA A 218 -10.38 12.42 21.05
CA ALA A 218 -11.58 13.28 21.12
C ALA A 218 -12.73 12.52 21.80
N PRO A 219 -13.85 13.14 22.13
CA PRO A 219 -15.00 12.43 22.71
C PRO A 219 -15.41 11.24 21.86
N GLY A 220 -15.32 10.04 22.45
CA GLY A 220 -15.63 8.77 21.77
C GLY A 220 -14.58 8.28 20.76
N VAL A 221 -13.38 8.87 20.74
CA VAL A 221 -12.26 8.48 19.88
C VAL A 221 -10.97 8.46 20.69
N ASN A 222 -10.27 7.32 20.71
CA ASN A 222 -8.88 7.18 21.14
C ASN A 222 -8.20 6.19 20.19
N LEU A 223 -7.74 6.69 19.05
CA LEU A 223 -7.30 5.90 17.90
C LEU A 223 -5.84 6.15 17.62
N SER A 224 -5.01 5.11 17.61
CA SER A 224 -3.60 5.15 17.21
C SER A 224 -3.41 4.36 15.92
N GLY A 225 -2.50 4.80 15.05
CA GLY A 225 -2.24 4.09 13.80
C GLY A 225 -1.49 4.95 12.79
N ALA A 226 -1.57 4.54 11.54
CA ALA A 226 -0.89 5.20 10.44
C ALA A 226 -1.82 5.54 9.27
N ALA A 227 -1.45 6.59 8.56
CA ALA A 227 -2.07 7.01 7.31
C ALA A 227 -1.00 7.24 6.24
N LEU A 228 -1.30 7.07 4.98
CA LEU A 228 -0.47 7.62 3.90
C LEU A 228 -0.55 9.14 3.93
N VAL A 229 0.57 9.81 3.64
CA VAL A 229 0.62 11.28 3.60
C VAL A 229 -0.44 11.82 2.64
N LEU A 230 -1.15 12.86 3.08
CA LEU A 230 -2.33 13.49 2.45
C LEU A 230 -3.65 12.72 2.68
N SER A 231 -3.67 11.55 3.32
CA SER A 231 -4.92 10.97 3.83
C SER A 231 -5.40 11.74 5.07
N PRO A 232 -6.68 12.10 5.15
CA PRO A 232 -7.22 12.88 6.28
C PRO A 232 -7.66 11.99 7.47
N VAL A 233 -7.56 10.65 7.34
CA VAL A 233 -7.95 9.65 8.35
C VAL A 233 -6.86 8.61 8.50
N LEU A 234 -6.81 7.94 9.68
CA LEU A 234 -5.94 6.78 9.86
C LEU A 234 -6.52 5.59 9.09
N GLU A 235 -5.72 4.98 8.23
CA GLU A 235 -6.13 3.88 7.35
C GLU A 235 -5.90 2.52 8.00
N ILE A 236 -4.83 2.38 8.77
CA ILE A 236 -4.49 1.19 9.57
C ILE A 236 -4.40 1.66 11.02
N ALA A 237 -5.23 1.10 11.90
CA ALA A 237 -5.32 1.65 13.25
C ALA A 237 -5.83 0.65 14.30
N PHE A 238 -5.79 1.07 15.55
CA PHE A 238 -6.36 0.37 16.69
C PHE A 238 -6.80 1.35 17.77
N ASN A 239 -7.84 1.01 18.50
CA ASN A 239 -8.32 1.70 19.69
C ASN A 239 -8.23 0.76 20.91
N ASP A 240 -8.82 1.13 22.04
CA ASP A 240 -8.76 0.32 23.26
C ASP A 240 -9.53 -1.01 23.18
N ASN A 241 -10.35 -1.19 22.16
CA ASN A 241 -11.24 -2.35 22.01
C ASN A 241 -10.83 -3.27 20.87
N LEU A 242 -10.38 -2.72 19.76
CA LEU A 242 -10.16 -3.43 18.51
C LEU A 242 -9.11 -2.75 17.63
N GLY A 243 -8.65 -3.47 16.61
CA GLY A 243 -7.77 -2.95 15.58
C GLY A 243 -7.93 -3.67 14.25
N TRP A 244 -7.43 -3.04 13.20
CA TRP A 244 -7.44 -3.62 11.85
C TRP A 244 -6.21 -3.20 11.06
N THR A 245 -5.90 -4.01 10.07
CA THR A 245 -4.91 -3.71 9.06
C THR A 245 -5.39 -4.09 7.67
N HIS A 246 -4.72 -3.55 6.67
CA HIS A 246 -4.95 -3.87 5.27
C HIS A 246 -3.78 -4.65 4.68
N THR A 247 -4.10 -5.58 3.78
CA THR A 247 -3.17 -6.18 2.83
C THR A 247 -3.75 -6.04 1.43
N THR A 248 -2.94 -5.72 0.43
CA THR A 248 -3.41 -5.74 -0.96
C THR A 248 -3.89 -7.13 -1.31
N ASN A 249 -5.10 -7.23 -1.85
CA ASN A 249 -5.71 -8.50 -2.22
C ASN A 249 -5.40 -8.90 -3.67
N THR A 250 -5.95 -10.04 -4.10
CA THR A 250 -5.80 -10.58 -5.45
C THR A 250 -6.97 -10.22 -6.37
N GLN A 251 -7.71 -9.16 -6.05
CA GLN A 251 -8.81 -8.68 -6.88
C GLN A 251 -8.32 -8.31 -8.29
N ASP A 252 -9.09 -8.65 -9.28
CA ASP A 252 -8.96 -8.11 -10.62
C ASP A 252 -9.70 -6.78 -10.69
N GLY A 253 -8.94 -5.70 -10.63
CA GLY A 253 -9.46 -4.34 -10.47
C GLY A 253 -9.56 -3.54 -11.77
N GLU A 254 -9.17 -4.12 -12.91
CA GLU A 254 -9.23 -3.48 -14.22
C GLU A 254 -9.60 -4.48 -15.32
N ASP A 255 -10.34 -4.03 -16.33
CA ASP A 255 -10.57 -4.79 -17.56
C ASP A 255 -10.20 -3.97 -18.80
N LEU A 256 -9.62 -4.62 -19.79
CA LEU A 256 -9.33 -4.07 -21.10
C LEU A 256 -10.39 -4.50 -22.12
N TYR A 257 -11.00 -3.53 -22.81
CA TYR A 257 -12.05 -3.79 -23.78
C TYR A 257 -11.63 -3.43 -25.20
N GLU A 258 -11.75 -4.39 -26.11
CA GLU A 258 -11.58 -4.14 -27.53
C GLU A 258 -12.91 -3.62 -28.13
N LEU A 259 -12.91 -2.36 -28.55
CA LEU A 259 -14.04 -1.72 -29.22
C LEU A 259 -13.88 -1.84 -30.72
N THR A 260 -14.96 -2.10 -31.46
CA THR A 260 -14.97 -2.02 -32.94
C THR A 260 -15.31 -0.59 -33.35
N LEU A 261 -14.41 0.08 -34.03
CA LEU A 261 -14.61 1.45 -34.54
C LEU A 261 -15.57 1.48 -35.73
N SER A 262 -16.44 2.50 -35.79
CA SER A 262 -17.35 2.77 -36.90
C SER A 262 -17.51 4.28 -37.09
N GLY A 263 -16.96 4.83 -38.16
CA GLY A 263 -16.85 6.28 -38.33
C GLY A 263 -16.09 6.93 -37.17
N ASP A 264 -16.63 8.02 -36.62
CA ASP A 264 -16.07 8.70 -35.44
C ASP A 264 -16.47 8.07 -34.09
N GLY A 265 -17.21 6.97 -34.11
CA GLY A 265 -17.71 6.27 -32.92
C GLY A 265 -17.23 4.82 -32.82
N TYR A 266 -17.92 4.07 -31.96
CA TYR A 266 -17.70 2.63 -31.75
C TYR A 266 -19.02 1.88 -31.70
N LEU A 267 -19.01 0.60 -32.05
CA LEU A 267 -20.17 -0.27 -32.00
C LEU A 267 -20.44 -0.75 -30.57
N LEU A 268 -21.72 -0.68 -30.15
CA LEU A 268 -22.25 -1.29 -28.92
C LEU A 268 -23.65 -1.82 -29.21
N ASP A 269 -23.86 -3.14 -29.04
CA ASP A 269 -25.11 -3.83 -29.36
C ASP A 269 -25.64 -3.52 -30.80
N GLY A 270 -24.72 -3.46 -31.77
CA GLY A 270 -25.03 -3.16 -33.16
C GLY A 270 -25.31 -1.68 -33.46
N VAL A 271 -25.26 -0.79 -32.48
CA VAL A 271 -25.49 0.66 -32.63
C VAL A 271 -24.17 1.42 -32.51
N VAL A 272 -23.95 2.38 -33.42
CA VAL A 272 -22.80 3.29 -33.33
C VAL A 272 -23.01 4.29 -32.19
N ARG A 273 -22.10 4.29 -31.24
CA ARG A 273 -22.04 5.25 -30.11
C ARG A 273 -20.93 6.25 -30.31
N PRO A 274 -21.17 7.54 -30.08
CA PRO A 274 -20.09 8.53 -30.12
C PRO A 274 -19.15 8.37 -28.93
N PHE A 275 -17.88 8.73 -29.11
CA PHE A 275 -16.97 8.93 -27.99
C PHE A 275 -17.24 10.28 -27.33
N GLU A 276 -17.14 10.36 -26.01
CA GLU A 276 -16.89 11.61 -25.32
C GLU A 276 -15.43 12.01 -25.54
N VAL A 277 -15.19 13.24 -26.02
CA VAL A 277 -13.85 13.74 -26.29
C VAL A 277 -13.55 14.92 -25.40
N ARG A 278 -12.46 14.81 -24.62
CA ARG A 278 -11.94 15.91 -23.79
C ARG A 278 -10.51 16.22 -24.19
N THR A 279 -10.18 17.50 -24.18
CA THR A 279 -8.82 17.97 -24.45
C THR A 279 -8.32 18.74 -23.23
N HIS A 280 -7.14 18.36 -22.76
CA HIS A 280 -6.48 18.97 -21.62
C HIS A 280 -5.12 19.51 -22.04
N VAL A 281 -4.75 20.70 -21.53
CA VAL A 281 -3.43 21.29 -21.73
C VAL A 281 -2.63 21.15 -20.44
N ILE A 282 -1.47 20.50 -20.53
CA ILE A 282 -0.53 20.32 -19.43
C ILE A 282 0.64 21.27 -19.68
N ARG A 283 0.90 22.15 -18.73
CA ARG A 283 2.07 23.04 -18.78
C ARG A 283 3.29 22.30 -18.24
N VAL A 284 4.34 22.25 -19.05
CA VAL A 284 5.59 21.53 -18.73
C VAL A 284 6.71 22.56 -18.56
N ARG A 285 7.28 22.67 -17.36
CA ARG A 285 8.41 23.54 -17.07
C ARG A 285 9.65 23.06 -17.80
N GLN A 286 10.32 23.96 -18.51
CA GLN A 286 11.59 23.68 -19.16
C GLN A 286 12.77 24.02 -18.24
N ALA A 287 13.97 23.52 -18.59
CA ALA A 287 15.19 23.75 -17.81
C ALA A 287 15.58 25.23 -17.70
N ASP A 288 15.20 26.05 -18.67
CA ASP A 288 15.41 27.51 -18.68
C ASP A 288 14.36 28.31 -17.88
N GLY A 289 13.39 27.61 -17.25
CA GLY A 289 12.30 28.20 -16.49
C GLY A 289 11.09 28.60 -17.31
N THR A 290 11.13 28.50 -18.64
CA THR A 290 9.99 28.70 -19.53
C THR A 290 8.98 27.55 -19.43
N PHE A 291 7.84 27.67 -20.11
CA PHE A 291 6.83 26.62 -20.15
C PHE A 291 6.55 26.21 -21.60
N ARG A 292 6.36 24.92 -21.80
CA ARG A 292 5.82 24.33 -23.02
C ARG A 292 4.46 23.71 -22.71
N ASP A 293 3.50 23.91 -23.59
CA ASP A 293 2.21 23.24 -23.52
C ASP A 293 2.29 21.84 -24.16
N ASP A 294 1.72 20.87 -23.47
CA ASP A 294 1.51 19.52 -23.96
C ASP A 294 0.00 19.23 -23.95
N THR A 295 -0.52 18.70 -25.04
CA THR A 295 -1.96 18.50 -25.21
C THR A 295 -2.29 17.01 -25.12
N VAL A 296 -3.17 16.65 -24.17
CA VAL A 296 -3.74 15.32 -24.04
C VAL A 296 -5.18 15.33 -24.53
N ARG A 297 -5.45 14.58 -25.62
CA ARG A 297 -6.81 14.38 -26.12
C ARG A 297 -7.28 12.99 -25.68
N VAL A 298 -8.27 12.93 -24.82
CA VAL A 298 -8.86 11.71 -24.29
C VAL A 298 -10.18 11.42 -24.98
N ARG A 299 -10.29 10.25 -25.62
CA ARG A 299 -11.57 9.69 -26.09
C ARG A 299 -12.07 8.71 -25.04
N ARG A 300 -13.33 8.81 -24.66
CA ARG A 300 -13.93 7.94 -23.64
C ARG A 300 -15.15 7.22 -24.23
N SER A 301 -15.20 5.92 -24.03
CA SER A 301 -16.36 5.08 -24.30
C SER A 301 -17.14 4.84 -23.00
N LEU A 302 -18.23 4.08 -23.04
CA LEU A 302 -18.92 3.60 -21.85
C LEU A 302 -18.07 2.64 -21.01
N HIS A 303 -17.06 1.99 -21.62
CA HIS A 303 -16.11 1.11 -20.93
C HIS A 303 -14.99 1.87 -20.24
N GLY A 304 -14.71 3.12 -20.65
CA GLY A 304 -13.64 3.94 -20.11
C GLY A 304 -12.84 4.69 -21.18
N PRO A 305 -11.68 5.28 -20.79
CA PRO A 305 -10.80 5.97 -21.73
C PRO A 305 -10.17 5.00 -22.72
N VAL A 306 -10.01 5.47 -23.95
CA VAL A 306 -9.27 4.77 -25.03
C VAL A 306 -7.78 4.99 -24.81
N LEU A 307 -7.03 3.90 -24.75
CA LEU A 307 -5.57 3.90 -24.59
C LEU A 307 -4.83 3.80 -25.91
N GLU A 308 -5.39 3.03 -26.86
CA GLU A 308 -4.77 2.75 -28.17
C GLU A 308 -5.85 2.59 -29.23
N GLU A 309 -5.56 3.03 -30.45
CA GLU A 309 -6.38 2.79 -31.64
C GLU A 309 -5.51 2.21 -32.76
N LYS A 310 -5.96 1.09 -33.32
CA LYS A 310 -5.23 0.41 -34.40
C LYS A 310 -6.16 -0.45 -35.25
N ALA A 311 -6.02 -0.37 -36.56
CA ALA A 311 -6.68 -1.25 -37.53
C ALA A 311 -8.22 -1.37 -37.33
N GLY A 312 -8.91 -0.25 -37.14
CA GLY A 312 -10.37 -0.25 -36.95
C GLY A 312 -10.84 -0.72 -35.57
N LYS A 313 -9.94 -0.86 -34.62
CA LYS A 313 -10.19 -1.23 -33.22
C LYS A 313 -9.67 -0.16 -32.28
N ALA A 314 -10.27 -0.08 -31.09
CA ALA A 314 -9.75 0.72 -29.99
C ALA A 314 -9.69 -0.12 -28.71
N LEU A 315 -8.66 0.11 -27.90
CA LEU A 315 -8.52 -0.52 -26.58
C LEU A 315 -8.94 0.47 -25.51
N ALA A 316 -9.99 0.16 -24.75
CA ALA A 316 -10.49 0.98 -23.66
C ALA A 316 -10.20 0.32 -22.30
N LEU A 317 -9.92 1.13 -21.27
CA LEU A 317 -9.60 0.68 -19.92
C LEU A 317 -10.73 1.02 -18.96
N ALA A 318 -11.26 0.01 -18.29
CA ALA A 318 -12.10 0.19 -17.10
C ALA A 318 -11.29 -0.07 -15.82
N VAL A 319 -11.44 0.79 -14.82
CA VAL A 319 -10.86 0.62 -13.48
C VAL A 319 -11.96 0.73 -12.45
N VAL A 320 -12.04 -0.23 -11.55
CA VAL A 320 -13.03 -0.26 -10.46
C VAL A 320 -12.94 1.02 -9.63
N GLY A 321 -14.09 1.60 -9.32
CA GLY A 321 -14.23 2.88 -8.62
C GLY A 321 -14.21 4.11 -9.51
N LEU A 322 -13.55 4.05 -10.67
CA LEU A 322 -13.61 5.09 -11.71
C LEU A 322 -14.66 4.78 -12.77
N HIS A 323 -14.99 3.51 -12.95
CA HIS A 323 -16.00 3.00 -13.89
C HIS A 323 -16.95 2.05 -13.17
N GLY A 324 -18.18 1.97 -13.65
CA GLY A 324 -19.26 1.22 -13.00
C GLY A 324 -19.84 1.93 -11.76
N PRO A 325 -20.32 1.20 -10.75
CA PRO A 325 -20.91 1.79 -9.55
C PRO A 325 -19.88 2.65 -8.76
N PRO A 326 -20.26 3.88 -8.35
CA PRO A 326 -19.34 4.79 -7.67
C PRO A 326 -18.97 4.33 -6.25
N LEU A 327 -17.73 4.59 -5.85
CA LEU A 327 -17.15 4.22 -4.55
C LEU A 327 -16.64 5.47 -3.81
N TYR A 328 -17.54 6.22 -3.19
CA TYR A 328 -17.22 7.50 -2.56
C TYR A 328 -17.18 7.44 -1.03
N GLY A 329 -17.36 6.26 -0.43
CA GLY A 329 -17.53 6.08 1.00
C GLY A 329 -16.26 5.67 1.79
N ALA A 330 -15.09 5.54 1.18
CA ALA A 330 -13.89 5.02 1.85
C ALA A 330 -13.52 5.81 3.12
N LEU A 331 -13.52 7.14 3.07
CA LEU A 331 -13.22 7.98 4.25
C LEU A 331 -14.24 7.79 5.38
N THR A 332 -15.52 7.63 5.05
CA THR A 332 -16.57 7.33 6.02
C THR A 332 -16.31 5.96 6.64
N GLN A 333 -16.01 4.95 5.81
CA GLN A 333 -15.76 3.60 6.29
C GLN A 333 -14.57 3.53 7.26
N TRP A 334 -13.40 4.11 6.92
CA TRP A 334 -12.26 4.15 7.83
C TRP A 334 -12.57 4.89 9.13
N TRP A 335 -13.28 6.02 9.04
CA TRP A 335 -13.68 6.77 10.23
C TRP A 335 -14.60 5.96 11.15
N ASP A 336 -15.59 5.27 10.59
CA ASP A 336 -16.55 4.46 11.35
C ASP A 336 -15.89 3.19 11.92
N MET A 337 -14.96 2.56 11.16
CA MET A 337 -14.10 1.48 11.69
C MET A 337 -13.34 1.94 12.93
N GLY A 338 -12.74 3.14 12.91
CA GLY A 338 -11.98 3.70 14.04
C GLY A 338 -12.82 4.02 15.27
N ARG A 339 -14.14 4.21 15.14
CA ARG A 339 -15.06 4.49 16.21
C ARG A 339 -15.77 3.26 16.75
N ALA A 340 -15.69 2.13 16.06
CA ALA A 340 -16.27 0.88 16.50
C ALA A 340 -15.68 0.43 17.85
N ARG A 341 -16.51 -0.14 18.71
CA ARG A 341 -16.17 -0.55 20.08
C ARG A 341 -16.22 -2.05 20.28
N ASN A 342 -16.78 -2.78 19.31
CA ASN A 342 -16.94 -4.23 19.33
C ASN A 342 -17.03 -4.76 17.91
N PHE A 343 -17.09 -6.09 17.76
CA PHE A 343 -17.11 -6.78 16.49
C PHE A 343 -18.34 -6.43 15.63
N ASP A 344 -19.52 -6.30 16.22
CA ASP A 344 -20.75 -6.00 15.47
C ASP A 344 -20.73 -4.57 14.91
N GLU A 345 -20.29 -3.58 15.72
CA GLU A 345 -20.11 -2.20 15.24
C GLU A 345 -19.06 -2.14 14.10
N PHE A 346 -17.97 -2.89 14.22
CA PHE A 346 -16.96 -2.96 13.18
C PHE A 346 -17.49 -3.61 11.89
N ARG A 347 -18.23 -4.72 12.02
CA ARG A 347 -18.89 -5.36 10.86
C ARG A 347 -19.88 -4.42 10.18
N ALA A 348 -20.64 -3.63 10.94
CA ALA A 348 -21.53 -2.62 10.39
C ALA A 348 -20.76 -1.54 9.61
N ALA A 349 -19.60 -1.11 10.13
CA ALA A 349 -18.74 -0.11 9.48
C ALA A 349 -18.17 -0.61 8.14
N ILE A 350 -17.78 -1.87 8.03
CA ILE A 350 -17.21 -2.44 6.80
C ILE A 350 -18.25 -2.94 5.79
N ARG A 351 -19.52 -3.08 6.20
CA ARG A 351 -20.60 -3.58 5.35
C ARG A 351 -20.82 -2.82 4.05
N PRO A 352 -20.64 -1.47 3.99
CA PRO A 352 -20.71 -0.72 2.74
C PRO A 352 -19.64 -1.10 1.72
N ASN A 353 -18.54 -1.76 2.14
CA ASN A 353 -17.46 -2.27 1.30
C ASN A 353 -16.92 -1.21 0.33
N GLN A 354 -16.45 -0.07 0.85
CA GLN A 354 -16.03 1.10 0.05
C GLN A 354 -14.51 1.21 -0.17
N ILE A 355 -13.72 0.32 0.46
CA ILE A 355 -12.26 0.30 0.35
C ILE A 355 -11.86 -0.75 -0.69
N SER A 356 -11.41 -0.30 -1.86
CA SER A 356 -11.12 -1.17 -3.00
C SER A 356 -9.74 -1.83 -2.90
N GLY A 357 -9.64 -3.08 -3.37
CA GLY A 357 -8.38 -3.81 -3.53
C GLY A 357 -7.68 -4.20 -2.23
N GLN A 358 -8.37 -4.13 -1.08
CA GLN A 358 -7.77 -4.36 0.22
C GLN A 358 -8.50 -5.45 1.01
N ASN A 359 -7.73 -6.39 1.56
CA ASN A 359 -8.21 -7.24 2.64
C ASN A 359 -8.29 -6.44 3.95
N ILE A 360 -9.13 -6.90 4.87
CA ILE A 360 -9.17 -6.40 6.25
C ILE A 360 -8.88 -7.57 7.18
N THR A 361 -7.78 -7.49 7.93
CA THR A 361 -7.50 -8.37 9.06
C THR A 361 -7.82 -7.62 10.34
N TYR A 362 -8.61 -8.24 11.21
CA TYR A 362 -9.21 -7.65 12.41
C TYR A 362 -8.90 -8.52 13.64
N GLY A 363 -8.75 -7.86 14.78
CA GLY A 363 -8.73 -8.50 16.10
C GLY A 363 -9.26 -7.56 17.17
N ASP A 364 -9.91 -8.10 18.23
CA ASP A 364 -10.46 -7.32 19.31
C ASP A 364 -10.18 -7.94 20.70
N ARG A 365 -10.53 -7.16 21.73
CA ARG A 365 -10.33 -7.58 23.13
C ARG A 365 -11.28 -8.69 23.60
N ASP A 366 -12.42 -8.88 22.90
CA ASP A 366 -13.41 -9.89 23.24
C ASP A 366 -13.06 -11.25 22.65
N GLY A 367 -11.97 -11.32 21.85
CA GLY A 367 -11.39 -12.54 21.33
C GLY A 367 -11.74 -12.84 19.88
N HIS A 368 -12.52 -11.98 19.22
CA HIS A 368 -12.87 -12.15 17.80
C HIS A 368 -11.69 -11.80 16.91
N ILE A 369 -11.47 -12.65 15.90
CA ILE A 369 -10.52 -12.44 14.82
C ILE A 369 -11.18 -12.65 13.47
N MET A 370 -10.80 -11.86 12.46
CA MET A 370 -11.38 -11.97 11.13
C MET A 370 -10.37 -11.65 10.03
N MET A 371 -10.43 -12.37 8.92
CA MET A 371 -9.92 -11.94 7.62
C MET A 371 -11.08 -11.80 6.66
N PHE A 372 -11.32 -10.57 6.17
CA PHE A 372 -12.30 -10.25 5.16
C PHE A 372 -11.58 -9.95 3.84
N TYR A 373 -11.94 -10.69 2.78
CA TYR A 373 -11.51 -10.39 1.42
C TYR A 373 -12.33 -9.22 0.90
N GLY A 374 -11.90 -8.01 1.24
CA GLY A 374 -12.54 -6.77 0.88
C GLY A 374 -12.35 -6.43 -0.59
N GLY A 375 -12.90 -5.30 -0.97
CA GLY A 375 -12.77 -4.79 -2.32
C GLY A 375 -14.05 -4.92 -3.14
N ASN A 376 -14.02 -4.34 -4.30
CA ASN A 376 -15.21 -4.06 -5.10
C ASN A 376 -15.08 -4.79 -6.44
N THR A 377 -15.28 -6.12 -6.40
CA THR A 377 -15.23 -6.94 -7.61
C THR A 377 -16.52 -6.75 -8.42
N PRO A 378 -16.44 -6.38 -9.71
CA PRO A 378 -17.61 -6.33 -10.57
C PRO A 378 -18.26 -7.71 -10.71
N VAL A 379 -19.59 -7.73 -10.76
CA VAL A 379 -20.33 -8.93 -11.16
C VAL A 379 -20.09 -9.15 -12.65
N ARG A 380 -19.50 -10.30 -12.99
CA ARG A 380 -19.14 -10.66 -14.36
C ARG A 380 -20.09 -11.74 -14.87
N PRO A 381 -20.74 -11.55 -16.01
CA PRO A 381 -21.84 -12.42 -16.47
C PRO A 381 -21.36 -13.76 -17.02
N ARG A 382 -20.06 -13.90 -17.34
CA ARG A 382 -19.48 -15.10 -17.96
C ARG A 382 -17.98 -15.16 -17.75
N GLY A 383 -17.39 -16.31 -18.07
CA GLY A 383 -15.95 -16.53 -18.04
C GLY A 383 -15.38 -16.68 -16.63
N ASP A 384 -14.18 -17.10 -16.59
CA ASP A 384 -13.35 -17.19 -15.39
C ASP A 384 -12.37 -16.01 -15.32
N ARG A 385 -11.45 -16.06 -14.37
CA ARG A 385 -10.45 -15.01 -14.19
C ARG A 385 -9.55 -14.84 -15.42
N SER A 386 -9.16 -15.92 -16.09
CA SER A 386 -8.26 -15.83 -17.26
C SER A 386 -8.92 -15.12 -18.44
N TYR A 387 -10.26 -15.25 -18.58
CA TYR A 387 -11.03 -14.52 -19.57
C TYR A 387 -11.00 -13.00 -19.30
N TRP A 388 -11.13 -12.58 -18.05
CA TRP A 388 -11.21 -11.16 -17.67
C TRP A 388 -9.83 -10.48 -17.52
N GLU A 389 -8.78 -11.24 -17.19
CA GLU A 389 -7.39 -10.76 -17.26
C GLU A 389 -6.91 -10.54 -18.70
N GLY A 390 -7.65 -11.03 -19.70
CA GLY A 390 -7.39 -10.80 -21.11
C GLY A 390 -8.05 -9.54 -21.66
N VAL A 391 -8.06 -9.41 -23.00
CA VAL A 391 -8.80 -8.35 -23.67
C VAL A 391 -10.23 -8.85 -23.97
N VAL A 392 -11.20 -8.19 -23.39
CA VAL A 392 -12.63 -8.54 -23.50
C VAL A 392 -13.27 -7.79 -24.68
N ARG A 393 -14.20 -8.43 -25.39
CA ARG A 393 -14.97 -7.75 -26.44
C ARG A 393 -15.88 -6.67 -25.83
N GLY A 394 -15.73 -5.43 -26.30
CA GLY A 394 -16.47 -4.26 -25.84
C GLY A 394 -17.63 -3.84 -26.76
N ASP A 395 -18.06 -4.71 -27.71
CA ASP A 395 -19.16 -4.43 -28.64
C ASP A 395 -20.54 -4.85 -28.09
N SER A 396 -20.60 -5.31 -26.84
CA SER A 396 -21.83 -5.72 -26.13
C SER A 396 -21.94 -5.07 -24.77
N SER A 397 -23.13 -4.54 -24.45
CA SER A 397 -23.47 -4.00 -23.13
C SER A 397 -23.45 -5.05 -22.03
N SER A 398 -23.53 -6.36 -22.38
CA SER A 398 -23.46 -7.45 -21.41
C SER A 398 -22.13 -7.56 -20.66
N THR A 399 -21.06 -6.91 -21.16
CA THR A 399 -19.74 -6.89 -20.50
C THR A 399 -19.51 -5.64 -19.66
N LEU A 400 -20.44 -4.68 -19.66
CA LEU A 400 -20.37 -3.48 -18.81
C LEU A 400 -20.55 -3.83 -17.34
N TRP A 401 -19.81 -3.16 -16.48
CA TRP A 401 -19.96 -3.29 -15.03
C TRP A 401 -21.19 -2.52 -14.54
N THR A 402 -22.24 -3.23 -14.20
CA THR A 402 -23.49 -2.65 -13.73
C THR A 402 -23.72 -2.81 -12.24
N SER A 403 -23.02 -3.77 -11.60
CA SER A 403 -23.10 -4.06 -10.16
C SER A 403 -21.79 -4.64 -9.64
N LEU A 404 -21.64 -4.60 -8.32
CA LEU A 404 -20.50 -5.19 -7.60
C LEU A 404 -20.99 -6.41 -6.81
N VAL A 405 -20.09 -7.36 -6.55
CA VAL A 405 -20.36 -8.50 -5.68
C VAL A 405 -20.75 -7.98 -4.28
N PRO A 406 -21.92 -8.33 -3.75
CA PRO A 406 -22.39 -7.82 -2.46
C PRO A 406 -21.50 -8.26 -1.29
N PHE A 407 -21.44 -7.45 -0.23
CA PHE A 407 -20.63 -7.74 0.97
C PHE A 407 -20.90 -9.13 1.57
N GLN A 408 -22.16 -9.58 1.60
CA GLN A 408 -22.51 -10.90 2.15
C GLN A 408 -21.92 -12.05 1.34
N ASP A 409 -21.71 -11.84 0.04
CA ASP A 409 -21.22 -12.86 -0.90
C ASP A 409 -19.67 -12.82 -1.06
N MET A 410 -19.00 -11.88 -0.37
CA MET A 410 -17.55 -11.82 -0.35
C MET A 410 -16.96 -12.80 0.68
N PRO A 411 -15.81 -13.44 0.41
CA PRO A 411 -15.18 -14.40 1.31
C PRO A 411 -14.79 -13.77 2.68
N LYS A 412 -15.09 -14.49 3.77
CA LYS A 412 -14.76 -14.08 5.15
C LYS A 412 -14.37 -15.29 5.97
N THR A 413 -13.25 -15.20 6.67
CA THR A 413 -12.84 -16.13 7.72
C THR A 413 -13.05 -15.45 9.06
N VAL A 414 -13.96 -15.94 9.89
CA VAL A 414 -14.30 -15.38 11.20
C VAL A 414 -14.11 -16.47 12.25
N ASP A 415 -13.36 -16.20 13.31
CA ASP A 415 -13.16 -17.05 14.48
C ASP A 415 -12.87 -18.52 14.13
N PRO A 416 -11.91 -18.81 13.23
CA PRO A 416 -11.68 -20.16 12.78
C PRO A 416 -11.24 -21.09 13.92
N PRO A 417 -11.50 -22.41 13.81
CA PRO A 417 -11.09 -23.40 14.82
C PRO A 417 -9.58 -23.37 15.13
N SER A 418 -8.73 -23.04 14.18
CA SER A 418 -7.28 -22.87 14.35
C SER A 418 -6.90 -21.82 15.40
N GLY A 419 -7.74 -20.80 15.59
CA GLY A 419 -7.46 -19.66 16.46
C GLY A 419 -6.51 -18.63 15.88
N TRP A 420 -6.29 -18.64 14.57
CA TRP A 420 -5.52 -17.60 13.88
C TRP A 420 -6.01 -17.36 12.45
N VAL A 421 -5.82 -16.15 11.98
CA VAL A 421 -5.94 -15.77 10.56
C VAL A 421 -4.68 -15.06 10.11
N GLN A 422 -4.30 -15.27 8.86
CA GLN A 422 -3.18 -14.63 8.21
C GLN A 422 -3.56 -14.10 6.83
N ASN A 423 -2.81 -13.14 6.33
CA ASN A 423 -2.72 -12.83 4.91
C ASN A 423 -1.34 -12.31 4.55
N GLY A 424 -0.74 -12.93 3.55
CA GLY A 424 0.50 -12.54 2.90
C GLY A 424 0.26 -12.13 1.44
N ASN A 425 -0.84 -11.44 1.13
CA ASN A 425 -1.34 -11.11 -0.22
C ASN A 425 -1.77 -12.33 -1.04
N ASP A 426 -2.05 -13.42 -0.39
CA ASP A 426 -2.63 -14.63 -0.95
C ASP A 426 -4.16 -14.52 -1.06
N PRO A 427 -4.80 -15.39 -1.87
CA PRO A 427 -6.25 -15.41 -1.97
C PRO A 427 -6.92 -15.84 -0.65
N PRO A 428 -8.21 -15.54 -0.45
CA PRO A 428 -8.89 -15.70 0.83
C PRO A 428 -8.99 -17.15 1.32
N TRP A 429 -8.78 -18.12 0.44
CA TRP A 429 -8.84 -19.55 0.72
C TRP A 429 -7.81 -20.00 1.76
N TRP A 430 -6.66 -19.31 1.83
CA TRP A 430 -5.49 -19.68 2.63
C TRP A 430 -5.33 -18.82 3.89
N ALA A 431 -6.41 -18.16 4.31
CA ALA A 431 -6.37 -17.31 5.50
C ALA A 431 -6.12 -18.06 6.80
N THR A 432 -6.39 -19.36 6.83
CA THR A 432 -6.20 -20.25 7.98
C THR A 432 -6.13 -21.71 7.55
N PHE A 433 -5.64 -22.58 8.45
CA PHE A 433 -5.65 -24.05 8.27
C PHE A 433 -6.14 -24.73 9.55
N PRO A 434 -7.01 -25.75 9.45
CA PRO A 434 -7.66 -26.25 8.23
C PRO A 434 -8.44 -25.15 7.47
N VAL A 435 -8.53 -25.32 6.14
CA VAL A 435 -9.27 -24.39 5.27
C VAL A 435 -10.74 -24.36 5.65
N VAL A 436 -11.30 -23.15 5.77
CA VAL A 436 -12.72 -22.93 6.13
C VAL A 436 -13.48 -22.17 5.06
N VAL A 437 -12.79 -21.54 4.10
CA VAL A 437 -13.37 -20.83 2.96
C VAL A 437 -12.94 -21.54 1.69
N HIS A 438 -13.90 -22.13 0.98
CA HIS A 438 -13.63 -23.00 -0.17
C HIS A 438 -13.89 -22.26 -1.48
N PRO A 439 -12.94 -22.23 -2.42
CA PRO A 439 -13.03 -21.43 -3.65
C PRO A 439 -14.18 -21.87 -4.57
N GLU A 440 -14.65 -23.11 -4.50
CA GLU A 440 -15.79 -23.62 -5.26
C GLU A 440 -17.13 -22.98 -4.89
N ASN A 441 -17.22 -22.32 -3.74
CA ASN A 441 -18.43 -21.63 -3.29
C ASN A 441 -18.53 -20.20 -3.82
N PHE A 442 -17.56 -19.76 -4.62
CA PHE A 442 -17.45 -18.37 -5.09
C PHE A 442 -17.25 -18.33 -6.61
N PRO A 443 -17.59 -17.21 -7.28
CA PRO A 443 -17.31 -17.06 -8.71
C PRO A 443 -15.81 -17.24 -9.02
N SER A 444 -15.52 -18.00 -10.08
CA SER A 444 -14.13 -18.34 -10.47
C SER A 444 -13.26 -17.15 -10.85
N TYR A 445 -13.88 -16.01 -11.15
CA TYR A 445 -13.18 -14.74 -11.44
C TYR A 445 -12.83 -13.92 -10.18
N LEU A 446 -13.32 -14.28 -8.99
CA LEU A 446 -13.26 -13.43 -7.78
C LEU A 446 -11.82 -13.27 -7.28
N ALA A 447 -11.08 -14.36 -7.18
CA ALA A 447 -9.70 -14.36 -6.67
C ALA A 447 -8.85 -15.44 -7.35
N THR A 448 -7.53 -15.28 -7.30
CA THR A 448 -6.57 -16.32 -7.71
C THR A 448 -6.66 -17.54 -6.79
N ARG A 449 -5.93 -18.62 -7.13
CA ARG A 449 -5.88 -19.83 -6.28
C ARG A 449 -4.53 -20.06 -5.62
N THR A 450 -3.47 -19.57 -6.23
CA THR A 450 -2.09 -19.86 -5.84
C THR A 450 -1.72 -19.23 -4.49
N MET A 451 -1.09 -20.04 -3.62
CA MET A 451 -0.45 -19.59 -2.38
C MET A 451 1.07 -19.50 -2.60
N ALA A 452 1.61 -18.28 -2.58
CA ALA A 452 3.05 -18.06 -2.74
C ALA A 452 3.86 -18.52 -1.50
N LEU A 453 5.18 -18.56 -1.60
CA LEU A 453 6.04 -19.06 -0.51
C LEU A 453 5.96 -18.21 0.77
N ARG A 454 5.81 -16.88 0.67
CA ARG A 454 5.70 -16.01 1.85
C ARG A 454 4.44 -16.27 2.69
N PRO A 455 3.22 -16.36 2.15
CA PRO A 455 2.07 -16.81 2.94
C PRO A 455 2.17 -18.27 3.43
N GLN A 456 2.87 -19.17 2.71
CA GLN A 456 3.17 -20.51 3.24
C GLN A 456 4.05 -20.43 4.50
N GLN A 457 5.08 -19.57 4.50
CA GLN A 457 5.91 -19.31 5.67
C GLN A 457 5.10 -18.66 6.80
N SER A 458 4.22 -17.72 6.49
CA SER A 458 3.28 -17.10 7.42
C SER A 458 2.44 -18.15 8.17
N ALA A 459 1.78 -19.03 7.41
CA ALA A 459 0.97 -20.10 7.98
C ALA A 459 1.81 -21.10 8.78
N ARG A 460 3.05 -21.43 8.33
CA ARG A 460 3.98 -22.31 9.06
C ARG A 460 4.35 -21.74 10.43
N LEU A 461 4.65 -20.45 10.52
CA LEU A 461 5.00 -19.80 11.79
C LEU A 461 3.84 -19.85 12.79
N LEU A 462 2.62 -19.53 12.35
CA LEU A 462 1.44 -19.54 13.20
C LEU A 462 0.99 -20.96 13.60
N ASP A 463 1.20 -21.96 12.75
CA ASP A 463 0.78 -23.33 13.00
C ASP A 463 1.74 -24.07 13.94
N ALA A 464 3.03 -23.69 13.92
CA ALA A 464 4.08 -24.35 14.70
C ALA A 464 3.97 -24.12 16.20
N ASP A 465 3.32 -23.07 16.66
CA ASP A 465 3.23 -22.68 18.06
C ASP A 465 1.76 -22.59 18.52
N SER A 466 1.41 -23.33 19.56
CA SER A 466 0.05 -23.38 20.12
C SER A 466 -0.19 -22.36 21.23
N SER A 467 0.85 -21.65 21.70
CA SER A 467 0.77 -20.71 22.85
C SER A 467 1.75 -19.55 22.68
N ILE A 468 1.50 -18.73 21.67
CA ILE A 468 2.38 -17.65 21.20
C ILE A 468 2.53 -16.57 22.29
N THR A 469 3.75 -16.37 22.77
CA THR A 469 4.10 -15.24 23.63
C THR A 469 4.27 -13.96 22.84
N TRP A 470 4.23 -12.79 23.49
CA TRP A 470 4.51 -11.51 22.84
C TRP A 470 5.89 -11.47 22.16
N ASP A 471 6.92 -12.00 22.80
CA ASP A 471 8.28 -11.95 22.28
C ASP A 471 8.44 -12.90 21.06
N GLU A 472 7.77 -14.06 21.08
CA GLU A 472 7.68 -14.96 19.92
C GLU A 472 6.92 -14.33 18.78
N PHE A 473 5.81 -13.66 19.06
CA PHE A 473 5.04 -12.93 18.05
C PHE A 473 5.89 -11.88 17.31
N LEU A 474 6.70 -11.11 18.05
CA LEU A 474 7.63 -10.13 17.47
C LEU A 474 8.81 -10.79 16.73
N ARG A 475 9.38 -11.86 17.29
CA ARG A 475 10.46 -12.64 16.67
C ARG A 475 10.00 -13.20 15.33
N ASP A 476 8.84 -13.82 15.29
CA ASP A 476 8.29 -14.49 14.12
C ASP A 476 7.83 -13.49 13.05
N ALA A 477 7.28 -12.35 13.46
CA ALA A 477 7.02 -11.21 12.56
C ALA A 477 8.30 -10.68 11.88
N ASN A 478 9.47 -10.87 12.49
CA ASN A 478 10.78 -10.51 11.98
C ASN A 478 11.56 -11.70 11.37
N SER A 479 10.90 -12.83 11.09
CA SER A 479 11.56 -14.03 10.53
C SER A 479 12.20 -13.75 9.17
N THR A 480 13.47 -14.06 9.04
CA THR A 480 14.28 -13.91 7.82
C THR A 480 14.54 -15.24 7.11
N HIS A 481 13.90 -16.33 7.57
CA HIS A 481 14.02 -17.65 6.98
C HIS A 481 13.55 -17.65 5.53
N MET A 482 14.38 -18.19 4.63
CA MET A 482 14.10 -18.36 3.20
C MET A 482 13.45 -19.71 2.93
N LEU A 483 12.13 -19.81 2.93
CA LEU A 483 11.40 -21.04 2.68
C LEU A 483 11.77 -21.68 1.32
N LEU A 484 12.13 -20.88 0.32
CA LEU A 484 12.63 -21.36 -0.96
C LEU A 484 13.85 -22.29 -0.80
N ALA A 485 14.73 -22.00 0.17
CA ALA A 485 15.89 -22.84 0.42
C ALA A 485 15.48 -24.26 0.87
N ASP A 486 14.44 -24.37 1.70
CA ASP A 486 13.89 -25.68 2.11
C ASP A 486 13.33 -26.45 0.92
N ARG A 487 12.77 -25.76 -0.08
CA ARG A 487 12.15 -26.34 -1.27
C ARG A 487 13.13 -26.88 -2.32
N VAL A 488 14.38 -26.40 -2.33
CA VAL A 488 15.28 -26.68 -3.47
C VAL A 488 16.66 -27.18 -3.08
N LEU A 489 17.12 -26.98 -1.82
CA LEU A 489 18.47 -27.38 -1.43
C LEU A 489 18.64 -28.91 -1.29
N HIS A 490 17.57 -29.62 -1.02
CA HIS A 490 17.60 -31.10 -0.92
C HIS A 490 17.94 -31.76 -2.27
N ASP A 491 17.62 -31.11 -3.42
CA ASP A 491 18.03 -31.55 -4.76
C ASP A 491 19.37 -30.91 -5.17
N LEU A 492 19.58 -29.63 -4.90
CA LEU A 492 20.77 -28.91 -5.32
C LEU A 492 22.05 -29.43 -4.68
N LEU A 493 22.04 -29.65 -3.36
CA LEU A 493 23.28 -29.98 -2.63
C LEU A 493 23.86 -31.34 -3.02
N PRO A 494 23.09 -32.45 -3.10
CA PRO A 494 23.64 -33.73 -3.56
C PRO A 494 24.17 -33.64 -5.00
N ALA A 495 23.40 -33.02 -5.91
CA ALA A 495 23.79 -32.87 -7.32
C ALA A 495 25.07 -32.01 -7.48
N ALA A 496 25.20 -30.93 -6.73
CA ALA A 496 26.37 -30.07 -6.78
C ALA A 496 27.61 -30.74 -6.20
N LYS A 497 27.48 -31.52 -5.12
CA LYS A 497 28.57 -32.29 -4.53
C LYS A 497 29.10 -33.38 -5.46
N ALA A 498 28.23 -34.04 -6.20
CA ALA A 498 28.57 -35.07 -7.19
C ALA A 498 29.10 -34.50 -8.52
N SER A 499 29.01 -33.19 -8.72
CA SER A 499 29.40 -32.54 -9.98
C SER A 499 30.89 -32.53 -10.22
N SER A 500 31.30 -32.60 -11.50
CA SER A 500 32.71 -32.41 -11.90
C SER A 500 33.18 -30.93 -11.77
N LEU A 501 32.26 -29.98 -11.61
CA LEU A 501 32.54 -28.54 -11.51
C LEU A 501 33.09 -28.16 -10.13
N PRO A 502 34.39 -27.76 -9.99
CA PRO A 502 34.99 -27.47 -8.67
C PRO A 502 34.28 -26.33 -7.95
N ASP A 503 33.90 -25.26 -8.66
CA ASP A 503 33.22 -24.09 -8.10
C ASP A 503 31.82 -24.43 -7.56
N ALA A 504 31.09 -25.35 -8.23
CA ALA A 504 29.80 -25.82 -7.76
C ALA A 504 29.94 -26.62 -6.47
N ARG A 505 30.99 -27.48 -6.38
CA ARG A 505 31.26 -28.25 -5.15
C ARG A 505 31.67 -27.36 -3.97
N ALA A 506 32.50 -26.33 -4.23
CA ALA A 506 32.89 -25.35 -3.22
C ALA A 506 31.67 -24.53 -2.73
N ALA A 507 30.83 -24.08 -3.66
CA ALA A 507 29.61 -23.35 -3.36
C ALA A 507 28.58 -24.21 -2.58
N ALA A 508 28.49 -25.49 -2.89
CA ALA A 508 27.60 -26.41 -2.16
C ALA A 508 27.97 -26.51 -0.67
N LYS A 509 29.27 -26.49 -0.32
CA LYS A 509 29.71 -26.48 1.10
C LYS A 509 29.27 -25.21 1.82
N ILE A 510 29.30 -24.06 1.15
CA ILE A 510 28.82 -22.78 1.70
C ILE A 510 27.31 -22.85 1.97
N LEU A 511 26.51 -23.32 1.01
CA LEU A 511 25.07 -23.46 1.16
C LEU A 511 24.64 -24.53 2.15
N GLU A 512 25.44 -25.58 2.33
CA GLU A 512 25.21 -26.60 3.36
C GLU A 512 25.41 -26.07 4.78
N ALA A 513 26.43 -25.20 4.98
CA ALA A 513 26.73 -24.56 6.26
C ALA A 513 25.81 -23.37 6.57
N TRP A 514 25.02 -22.90 5.59
CA TRP A 514 24.17 -21.73 5.73
C TRP A 514 22.91 -22.04 6.55
N ASP A 515 22.57 -21.13 7.46
CA ASP A 515 21.40 -21.18 8.36
C ASP A 515 20.03 -20.97 7.67
N ARG A 516 20.02 -20.78 6.34
CA ARG A 516 18.84 -20.43 5.50
C ARG A 516 18.15 -19.13 5.90
N GLN A 517 18.86 -18.25 6.59
CA GLN A 517 18.36 -16.95 6.98
C GLN A 517 18.91 -15.83 6.06
N ALA A 518 18.16 -14.75 5.93
CA ALA A 518 18.64 -13.48 5.37
C ALA A 518 19.00 -12.47 6.48
N ASP A 519 19.63 -12.94 7.54
CA ASP A 519 20.11 -12.06 8.61
C ASP A 519 21.41 -11.38 8.24
N SER A 520 21.69 -10.24 8.90
CA SER A 520 22.85 -9.42 8.58
C SER A 520 24.18 -10.16 8.64
N SER A 521 24.29 -11.15 9.53
CA SER A 521 25.47 -12.02 9.70
C SER A 521 25.44 -13.30 8.86
N SER A 522 24.28 -13.65 8.25
CA SER A 522 24.13 -14.91 7.51
C SER A 522 25.05 -14.94 6.29
N LYS A 523 25.89 -15.97 6.22
CA LYS A 523 26.74 -16.30 5.10
C LYS A 523 26.05 -17.34 4.22
N GLY A 524 26.24 -17.23 2.90
CA GLY A 524 25.52 -18.10 1.94
C GLY A 524 24.24 -17.48 1.35
N ALA A 525 23.52 -16.61 2.07
CA ALA A 525 22.31 -15.98 1.56
C ALA A 525 22.54 -15.15 0.27
N PRO A 526 23.59 -14.33 0.12
CA PRO A 526 23.89 -13.65 -1.15
C PRO A 526 24.20 -14.62 -2.28
N LEU A 527 24.91 -15.71 -2.00
CA LEU A 527 25.18 -16.78 -2.97
C LEU A 527 23.88 -17.45 -3.41
N PHE A 528 23.00 -17.81 -2.48
CA PHE A 528 21.72 -18.47 -2.78
C PHE A 528 20.81 -17.58 -3.64
N THR A 529 20.65 -16.30 -3.30
CA THR A 529 19.81 -15.38 -4.09
C THR A 529 20.37 -15.12 -5.48
N LYS A 530 21.72 -15.03 -5.60
CA LYS A 530 22.38 -14.92 -6.90
C LYS A 530 22.23 -16.21 -7.70
N TRP A 531 22.35 -17.37 -7.08
CA TRP A 531 22.13 -18.67 -7.71
C TRP A 531 20.71 -18.81 -8.26
N TRP A 532 19.69 -18.46 -7.47
CA TRP A 532 18.30 -18.53 -7.91
C TRP A 532 18.03 -17.61 -9.13
N THR A 533 18.62 -16.42 -9.12
CA THR A 533 18.56 -15.49 -10.26
C THR A 533 19.20 -16.11 -11.51
N GLU A 534 20.37 -16.75 -11.38
CA GLU A 534 21.07 -17.40 -12.49
C GLU A 534 20.32 -18.65 -13.00
N TYR A 535 19.71 -19.42 -12.11
CA TYR A 535 18.87 -20.56 -12.46
C TYR A 535 17.65 -20.12 -13.28
N LYS A 536 16.91 -19.12 -12.82
CA LYS A 536 15.78 -18.51 -13.56
C LYS A 536 16.21 -18.01 -14.94
N ARG A 537 17.35 -17.33 -15.02
CA ARG A 537 17.90 -16.80 -16.28
C ARG A 537 18.25 -17.88 -17.30
N ARG A 538 18.64 -19.04 -16.86
CA ARG A 538 18.95 -20.21 -17.72
C ARG A 538 17.71 -20.95 -18.19
N ARG A 539 16.56 -20.69 -17.62
CA ARG A 539 15.28 -21.35 -17.89
C ARG A 539 14.13 -20.39 -18.18
N PRO A 540 14.29 -19.47 -19.15
CA PRO A 540 13.25 -18.50 -19.46
C PRO A 540 11.99 -19.22 -19.97
N GLY A 541 10.83 -18.94 -19.34
CA GLY A 541 9.54 -19.54 -19.70
C GLY A 541 9.39 -21.03 -19.41
N GLN A 542 10.39 -21.66 -18.75
CA GLN A 542 10.36 -23.09 -18.40
C GLN A 542 10.00 -23.31 -16.92
N ARG A 543 9.55 -24.50 -16.59
CA ARG A 543 9.33 -24.94 -15.21
C ARG A 543 10.60 -24.81 -14.38
N LEU A 544 10.51 -24.21 -13.20
CA LEU A 544 11.63 -24.09 -12.25
C LEU A 544 11.63 -25.23 -11.22
N TYR A 545 10.45 -25.70 -10.84
CA TYR A 545 10.28 -26.74 -9.82
C TYR A 545 9.94 -28.09 -10.42
N ALA A 546 10.42 -29.17 -9.80
CA ALA A 546 10.06 -30.54 -10.13
C ALA A 546 8.55 -30.75 -9.92
N THR A 547 8.06 -30.35 -8.76
CA THR A 547 6.64 -30.34 -8.43
C THR A 547 6.16 -28.88 -8.42
N PRO A 548 5.33 -28.46 -9.39
CA PRO A 548 4.72 -27.13 -9.36
C PRO A 548 3.74 -26.99 -8.20
N TRP A 549 3.38 -25.76 -7.88
CA TRP A 549 2.36 -25.50 -6.85
C TRP A 549 1.07 -26.27 -7.15
N ASN A 550 0.48 -26.85 -6.10
CA ASN A 550 -0.71 -27.69 -6.17
C ASN A 550 -1.69 -27.32 -5.04
N GLU A 551 -2.93 -27.05 -5.42
CA GLU A 551 -4.02 -26.67 -4.50
C GLU A 551 -4.31 -27.72 -3.42
N ARG A 552 -4.08 -29.02 -3.71
CA ARG A 552 -4.23 -30.12 -2.74
C ARG A 552 -3.10 -30.19 -1.71
N SER A 553 -1.98 -29.52 -1.98
CA SER A 553 -0.79 -29.47 -1.12
C SER A 553 -0.24 -28.04 -1.04
N PRO A 554 -1.10 -27.04 -0.67
CA PRO A 554 -0.80 -25.62 -0.84
C PRO A 554 0.38 -25.13 0.00
N ARG A 555 0.69 -25.81 1.11
CA ARG A 555 1.76 -25.44 2.05
C ARG A 555 3.08 -26.16 1.81
N THR A 556 3.12 -27.17 0.95
CA THR A 556 4.31 -28.01 0.70
C THR A 556 4.78 -27.97 -0.76
N THR A 557 4.03 -27.35 -1.63
CA THR A 557 4.39 -27.12 -3.04
C THR A 557 4.45 -25.62 -3.35
N PRO A 558 5.30 -25.17 -4.31
CA PRO A 558 6.17 -25.95 -5.19
C PRO A 558 7.34 -26.59 -4.43
N ASP A 559 7.95 -27.64 -5.00
CA ASP A 559 9.05 -28.38 -4.40
C ASP A 559 10.00 -28.99 -5.46
N GLY A 560 11.28 -29.16 -5.09
CA GLY A 560 12.34 -29.75 -5.91
C GLY A 560 12.74 -28.89 -7.12
N LEU A 561 13.79 -29.29 -7.82
CA LEU A 561 14.32 -28.61 -9.01
C LEU A 561 13.93 -29.34 -10.29
N ALA A 562 13.34 -28.64 -11.24
CA ALA A 562 12.96 -29.22 -12.53
C ALA A 562 14.17 -29.66 -13.40
N ASP A 563 15.35 -29.06 -13.16
CA ASP A 563 16.58 -29.33 -13.90
C ASP A 563 17.79 -29.13 -12.99
N THR A 564 18.26 -30.20 -12.38
CA THR A 564 19.40 -30.18 -11.45
C THR A 564 20.72 -29.86 -12.16
N ALA A 565 20.89 -30.24 -13.45
CA ALA A 565 22.11 -29.94 -14.20
C ALA A 565 22.24 -28.42 -14.46
N ALA A 566 21.16 -27.81 -14.91
CA ALA A 566 21.10 -26.33 -15.08
C ALA A 566 21.29 -25.60 -13.73
N ALA A 567 20.74 -26.15 -12.64
CA ALA A 567 20.86 -25.59 -11.30
C ALA A 567 22.32 -25.67 -10.78
N VAL A 568 23.04 -26.77 -10.99
CA VAL A 568 24.46 -26.95 -10.65
C VAL A 568 25.33 -25.98 -11.47
N ALA A 569 25.10 -25.88 -12.77
CA ALA A 569 25.82 -24.92 -13.63
C ALA A 569 25.57 -23.47 -13.22
N ALA A 570 24.33 -23.14 -12.78
CA ALA A 570 23.99 -21.84 -12.23
C ALA A 570 24.73 -21.54 -10.91
N LEU A 571 24.93 -22.57 -10.07
CA LEU A 571 25.61 -22.45 -8.78
C LEU A 571 27.08 -22.07 -8.94
N GLY A 572 27.81 -22.73 -9.83
CA GLY A 572 29.19 -22.37 -10.14
C GLY A 572 29.31 -20.93 -10.67
N ALA A 573 28.44 -20.54 -11.62
CA ALA A 573 28.42 -19.19 -12.17
C ALA A 573 28.05 -18.12 -11.09
N ALA A 574 27.17 -18.45 -10.17
CA ALA A 574 26.82 -17.56 -9.07
C ALA A 574 27.98 -17.37 -8.09
N ALA A 575 28.67 -18.46 -7.72
CA ALA A 575 29.82 -18.41 -6.83
C ALA A 575 30.95 -17.54 -7.40
N ASP A 576 31.29 -17.74 -8.67
CA ASP A 576 32.25 -16.91 -9.40
C ASP A 576 31.84 -15.43 -9.43
N SER A 577 30.56 -15.16 -9.75
CA SER A 577 30.03 -13.79 -9.79
C SER A 577 30.08 -13.09 -8.43
N VAL A 578 29.70 -13.78 -7.34
CA VAL A 578 29.74 -13.24 -5.96
C VAL A 578 31.17 -13.02 -5.50
N THR A 579 32.06 -13.97 -5.76
CA THR A 579 33.48 -13.86 -5.42
C THR A 579 34.15 -12.70 -6.11
N ARG A 580 33.98 -12.55 -7.43
CA ARG A 580 34.53 -11.39 -8.18
C ARG A 580 34.03 -10.07 -7.67
N ARG A 581 32.78 -10.01 -7.21
CA ARG A 581 32.16 -8.74 -6.81
C ARG A 581 32.47 -8.36 -5.36
N TYR A 582 32.54 -9.34 -4.47
CA TYR A 582 32.62 -9.10 -3.03
C TYR A 582 33.85 -9.71 -2.35
N GLY A 583 34.73 -10.37 -3.11
CA GLY A 583 35.96 -10.97 -2.63
C GLY A 583 35.80 -12.42 -2.11
N SER A 584 34.57 -12.86 -1.81
CA SER A 584 34.30 -14.22 -1.36
C SER A 584 32.86 -14.63 -1.70
N ALA A 585 32.63 -15.91 -1.98
CA ALA A 585 31.29 -16.48 -2.19
C ALA A 585 30.50 -16.60 -0.87
N ASP A 586 31.17 -16.65 0.30
CA ASP A 586 30.55 -16.75 1.62
C ASP A 586 30.35 -15.40 2.33
N VAL A 587 30.25 -14.32 1.53
CA VAL A 587 30.02 -12.97 2.06
C VAL A 587 28.75 -12.90 2.89
N ALA A 588 28.77 -12.17 4.02
CA ALA A 588 27.61 -11.98 4.87
C ALA A 588 26.56 -11.10 4.21
N TRP A 589 25.25 -11.39 4.44
CA TRP A 589 24.12 -10.66 3.89
C TRP A 589 24.24 -9.15 4.10
N GLY A 590 24.40 -8.70 5.34
CA GLY A 590 24.49 -7.30 5.70
C GLY A 590 25.73 -6.56 5.17
N SER A 591 26.76 -7.29 4.67
CA SER A 591 27.87 -6.65 3.96
C SER A 591 27.49 -6.20 2.56
N VAL A 592 26.49 -6.83 1.95
CA VAL A 592 25.97 -6.57 0.60
C VAL A 592 24.73 -5.70 0.62
N TYR A 593 23.76 -6.03 1.49
CA TYR A 593 22.45 -5.41 1.59
C TYR A 593 22.39 -4.46 2.77
N ARG A 594 22.07 -3.18 2.52
CA ARG A 594 22.25 -2.09 3.47
C ARG A 594 20.96 -1.31 3.70
N LEU A 595 20.79 -0.81 4.91
CA LEU A 595 19.81 0.21 5.26
C LEU A 595 20.51 1.55 5.27
N ARG A 596 20.30 2.37 4.23
CA ARG A 596 20.97 3.66 4.04
C ARG A 596 20.00 4.80 3.89
N ARG A 597 20.17 5.84 4.69
CA ARG A 597 19.40 7.08 4.59
C ARG A 597 20.17 8.22 5.26
N ASP A 598 20.26 9.38 4.59
CA ASP A 598 20.83 10.62 5.14
C ASP A 598 22.18 10.44 5.88
N GLY A 599 23.09 9.70 5.28
CA GLY A 599 24.41 9.44 5.86
C GLY A 599 24.48 8.26 6.83
N LEU A 600 23.36 7.75 7.32
CA LEU A 600 23.32 6.50 8.11
C LEU A 600 23.49 5.27 7.22
N ASP A 601 24.21 4.26 7.72
CA ASP A 601 24.46 3.00 7.00
C ASP A 601 24.51 1.83 7.99
N PHE A 602 23.42 1.03 8.01
CA PHE A 602 23.31 -0.17 8.83
C PHE A 602 23.30 -1.42 7.97
N ALA A 603 23.73 -2.55 8.55
CA ALA A 603 23.59 -3.85 7.94
C ALA A 603 22.10 -4.20 7.81
N GLY A 604 21.67 -4.62 6.62
CA GLY A 604 20.31 -5.04 6.36
C GLY A 604 20.04 -6.48 6.78
N SER A 605 18.77 -6.80 7.07
CA SER A 605 18.26 -8.15 7.32
C SER A 605 16.87 -8.27 6.72
N GLY A 606 16.49 -9.49 6.25
CA GLY A 606 15.27 -9.69 5.44
C GLY A 606 15.57 -9.63 3.94
N ALA A 607 14.64 -10.09 3.13
CA ALA A 607 14.78 -10.20 1.68
C ALA A 607 13.42 -10.07 0.98
N ASP A 608 13.40 -10.23 -0.35
CA ASP A 608 12.17 -10.27 -1.15
C ASP A 608 11.27 -11.45 -0.73
N GLY A 609 9.96 -11.23 -0.76
CA GLY A 609 8.94 -12.24 -0.45
C GLY A 609 8.94 -13.45 -1.40
N GLU A 610 9.54 -13.35 -2.60
CA GLU A 610 9.67 -14.48 -3.52
C GLU A 610 10.50 -15.63 -2.92
N TYR A 611 11.44 -15.32 -2.01
CA TYR A 611 12.21 -16.32 -1.29
C TYR A 611 11.45 -16.98 -0.13
N GLY A 612 10.21 -16.59 0.10
CA GLY A 612 9.42 -17.05 1.22
C GLY A 612 9.81 -16.40 2.56
N VAL A 613 10.51 -15.28 2.53
CA VAL A 613 10.89 -14.53 3.72
C VAL A 613 9.69 -13.73 4.24
N PHE A 614 9.40 -13.86 5.55
CA PHE A 614 8.28 -13.14 6.15
C PHE A 614 8.62 -11.67 6.43
N ARG A 615 9.86 -11.37 6.91
CA ARG A 615 10.39 -10.01 7.01
C ARG A 615 10.80 -9.49 5.63
N VAL A 616 9.88 -8.88 4.90
CA VAL A 616 10.17 -8.38 3.55
C VAL A 616 10.94 -7.06 3.61
N LEU A 617 12.09 -7.00 2.91
CA LEU A 617 12.84 -5.79 2.59
C LEU A 617 13.32 -5.86 1.13
N GLY A 618 13.00 -4.81 0.37
CA GLY A 618 13.38 -4.66 -1.04
C GLY A 618 14.64 -3.81 -1.19
N TYR A 619 15.71 -4.42 -1.70
CA TYR A 619 17.01 -3.79 -1.89
C TYR A 619 17.21 -3.44 -3.38
N SER A 620 16.42 -2.50 -3.90
CA SER A 620 16.39 -2.20 -5.34
C SER A 620 17.41 -1.14 -5.78
N ARG A 621 17.96 -0.32 -4.85
CA ARG A 621 18.93 0.72 -5.21
C ARG A 621 20.37 0.17 -5.18
N LYS A 622 20.95 0.03 -6.38
CA LYS A 622 22.34 -0.36 -6.55
C LYS A 622 23.27 0.84 -6.26
N GLU A 623 24.19 0.67 -5.35
CA GLU A 623 25.19 1.67 -4.97
C GLU A 623 26.45 1.57 -5.86
N PRO A 624 27.25 2.67 -5.99
CA PRO A 624 28.49 2.66 -6.78
C PRO A 624 29.49 1.60 -6.35
N ASN A 625 29.56 1.29 -5.04
CA ASN A 625 30.44 0.27 -4.46
C ASN A 625 29.92 -1.18 -4.64
N GLY A 626 28.88 -1.37 -5.45
CA GLY A 626 28.32 -2.67 -5.76
C GLY A 626 27.34 -3.24 -4.72
N LYS A 627 27.15 -2.58 -3.59
CA LYS A 627 26.17 -2.93 -2.55
C LYS A 627 24.75 -2.53 -3.00
N PHE A 628 23.76 -2.94 -2.23
CA PHE A 628 22.37 -2.61 -2.48
C PHE A 628 21.75 -1.95 -1.25
N SER A 629 21.00 -0.88 -1.44
CA SER A 629 20.27 -0.19 -0.37
C SER A 629 18.79 -0.48 -0.44
N ALA A 630 18.17 -0.64 0.74
CA ALA A 630 16.74 -0.83 0.86
C ALA A 630 15.98 0.43 0.40
N THR A 631 14.89 0.21 -0.32
CA THR A 631 14.01 1.26 -0.83
C THR A 631 12.54 0.99 -0.53
N GLY A 632 12.22 -0.15 0.07
CA GLY A 632 10.86 -0.59 0.37
C GLY A 632 10.85 -1.85 1.25
N GLY A 633 9.68 -2.39 1.44
CA GLY A 633 9.41 -3.52 2.33
C GLY A 633 8.66 -3.07 3.58
N ALA A 634 8.88 -3.69 4.74
CA ALA A 634 8.26 -3.32 6.00
C ALA A 634 8.33 -1.79 6.20
N SER A 635 7.21 -1.11 5.95
CA SER A 635 7.14 0.34 5.88
C SER A 635 6.45 0.93 7.12
N TRP A 636 5.36 0.31 7.57
CA TRP A 636 4.73 0.45 8.86
C TRP A 636 4.67 -0.93 9.50
N VAL A 637 5.08 -1.08 10.74
CA VAL A 637 4.92 -2.33 11.50
C VAL A 637 4.30 -1.98 12.84
N ALA A 638 3.22 -2.65 13.22
CA ALA A 638 2.70 -2.56 14.57
C ALA A 638 2.24 -3.93 15.07
N ALA A 639 2.57 -4.22 16.32
CA ALA A 639 2.08 -5.35 17.07
C ALA A 639 1.21 -4.84 18.20
N ILE A 640 0.03 -5.42 18.38
CA ILE A 640 -0.96 -5.02 19.38
C ILE A 640 -1.41 -6.26 20.14
N GLU A 641 -1.40 -6.18 21.47
CA GLU A 641 -2.01 -7.14 22.38
C GLU A 641 -3.17 -6.46 23.12
N PHE A 642 -4.39 -6.99 22.96
CA PHE A 642 -5.61 -6.40 23.52
C PHE A 642 -5.79 -6.74 24.99
N ALA A 643 -4.71 -6.59 25.79
CA ALA A 643 -4.68 -6.71 27.25
C ALA A 643 -5.30 -5.48 27.95
N ARG A 644 -5.28 -5.47 29.27
CA ARG A 644 -5.66 -4.32 30.12
C ARG A 644 -4.57 -4.03 31.14
N PRO A 645 -3.78 -2.95 30.91
CA PRO A 645 -3.82 -1.99 29.79
C PRO A 645 -3.41 -2.64 28.46
N LEU A 646 -3.85 -2.04 27.34
CA LEU A 646 -3.45 -2.45 25.98
C LEU A 646 -1.94 -2.31 25.83
N ARG A 647 -1.28 -3.33 25.24
CA ARG A 647 0.14 -3.30 24.89
C ARG A 647 0.29 -3.12 23.39
N ALA A 648 1.07 -2.13 22.95
CA ALA A 648 1.35 -1.93 21.54
C ALA A 648 2.78 -1.42 21.32
N ALA A 649 3.36 -1.85 20.20
CA ALA A 649 4.66 -1.38 19.71
C ALA A 649 4.59 -1.15 18.20
N SER A 650 5.29 -0.13 17.71
CA SER A 650 5.23 0.26 16.29
C SER A 650 6.57 0.70 15.73
N LEU A 651 6.65 0.77 14.40
CA LEU A 651 7.81 1.24 13.65
C LEU A 651 7.39 1.77 12.28
N ILE A 652 7.84 2.98 11.92
CA ILE A 652 7.99 3.38 10.51
C ILE A 652 9.45 3.17 10.14
N GLY A 653 9.74 2.24 9.24
CA GLY A 653 11.10 1.76 8.98
C GLY A 653 12.16 2.84 8.70
N TYR A 654 11.73 4.04 8.36
CA TYR A 654 12.59 5.19 8.07
C TYR A 654 12.37 6.38 9.01
N GLY A 655 11.29 6.44 9.78
CA GLY A 655 10.93 7.55 10.66
C GLY A 655 9.67 8.30 10.24
N ASN A 656 9.13 9.14 11.14
CA ASN A 656 7.82 9.78 11.00
C ASN A 656 7.85 11.14 10.25
N ALA A 657 8.92 11.45 9.55
CA ALA A 657 9.05 12.68 8.76
C ALA A 657 9.81 12.45 7.45
N SER A 658 9.48 13.25 6.43
CA SER A 658 10.24 13.33 5.18
C SER A 658 10.96 14.67 5.00
N ARG A 659 10.68 15.66 5.86
CA ARG A 659 11.26 17.00 5.80
C ARG A 659 12.77 16.94 6.01
N ALA A 660 13.52 17.58 5.12
CA ALA A 660 14.98 17.69 5.26
C ALA A 660 15.37 18.37 6.59
N GLY A 661 16.38 17.81 7.26
CA GLY A 661 16.85 18.31 8.56
C GLY A 661 15.99 17.94 9.77
N SER A 662 14.88 17.22 9.59
CA SER A 662 14.12 16.67 10.72
C SER A 662 14.86 15.46 11.30
N PRO A 663 15.05 15.35 12.63
CA PRO A 663 15.62 14.16 13.27
C PRO A 663 14.74 12.93 13.01
N HIS A 664 13.40 13.11 12.93
CA HIS A 664 12.42 12.05 12.72
C HIS A 664 12.35 11.53 11.28
N ARG A 665 13.30 11.91 10.45
CA ARG A 665 13.45 11.36 9.11
C ARG A 665 14.20 10.02 9.08
N THR A 666 14.96 9.73 10.14
CA THR A 666 15.85 8.55 10.19
C THR A 666 15.96 7.91 11.57
N ASP A 667 15.35 8.46 12.60
CA ASP A 667 15.49 8.05 14.01
C ASP A 667 15.04 6.60 14.28
N GLN A 668 14.16 6.05 13.44
CA GLN A 668 13.69 4.68 13.56
C GLN A 668 14.48 3.67 12.69
N LEU A 669 15.41 4.12 11.86
CA LEU A 669 16.20 3.24 10.98
C LEU A 669 17.09 2.27 11.78
N ALA A 670 17.63 2.71 12.92
CA ALA A 670 18.41 1.87 13.83
C ALA A 670 17.56 0.78 14.50
N LEU A 671 16.30 1.09 14.86
CA LEU A 671 15.34 0.11 15.38
C LEU A 671 15.04 -0.95 14.32
N LEU A 672 14.79 -0.52 13.09
CA LEU A 672 14.59 -1.45 11.96
C LEU A 672 15.80 -2.38 11.79
N ALA A 673 17.03 -1.86 11.87
CA ALA A 673 18.24 -2.66 11.74
C ALA A 673 18.35 -3.75 12.83
N ARG A 674 17.95 -3.42 14.07
CA ARG A 674 17.97 -4.33 15.22
C ARG A 674 16.72 -5.21 15.34
N LYS A 675 15.74 -5.09 14.42
CA LYS A 675 14.44 -5.79 14.46
C LYS A 675 13.61 -5.42 15.71
N GLU A 676 13.73 -4.19 16.16
CA GLU A 676 13.03 -3.65 17.33
C GLU A 676 11.87 -2.75 16.92
N LEU A 677 10.86 -2.67 17.76
CA LEU A 677 9.75 -1.72 17.67
C LEU A 677 9.80 -0.76 18.87
N LYS A 678 9.42 0.50 18.67
CA LYS A 678 9.23 1.45 19.76
C LYS A 678 7.89 1.21 20.46
N PRO A 679 7.74 1.53 21.75
CA PRO A 679 6.44 1.50 22.42
C PRO A 679 5.48 2.54 21.81
N VAL A 680 4.19 2.25 21.83
CA VAL A 680 3.15 3.21 21.48
C VAL A 680 2.57 3.79 22.77
N TRP A 681 2.89 5.06 23.05
CA TRP A 681 2.36 5.79 24.20
C TRP A 681 0.94 6.28 23.88
N ARG A 682 -0.03 5.95 24.73
CA ARG A 682 -1.44 6.25 24.46
C ARG A 682 -2.11 7.11 25.52
N THR A 683 -1.63 7.05 26.77
CA THR A 683 -2.14 7.89 27.85
C THR A 683 -1.41 9.23 27.87
N ARG A 684 -2.11 10.28 28.27
CA ARG A 684 -1.49 11.61 28.38
C ARG A 684 -0.26 11.60 29.30
N ALA A 685 -0.30 10.85 30.38
CA ALA A 685 0.81 10.74 31.32
C ALA A 685 2.06 10.06 30.70
N GLU A 686 1.88 9.04 29.88
CA GLU A 686 2.99 8.41 29.12
C GLU A 686 3.57 9.39 28.10
N ILE A 687 2.70 10.04 27.31
CA ILE A 687 3.11 10.98 26.27
C ILE A 687 3.91 12.15 26.88
N GLU A 688 3.46 12.69 28.01
CA GLU A 688 4.14 13.82 28.67
C GLU A 688 5.52 13.45 29.22
N LYS A 689 5.77 12.18 29.57
CA LYS A 689 7.12 11.69 29.94
C LYS A 689 8.10 11.64 28.77
N HIS A 690 7.58 11.58 27.55
CA HIS A 690 8.35 11.48 26.32
C HIS A 690 8.08 12.66 25.38
N LEU A 691 7.64 13.80 25.95
CA LEU A 691 7.26 14.99 25.20
C LEU A 691 8.49 15.70 24.64
N GLU A 692 8.50 15.94 23.34
CA GLU A 692 9.48 16.80 22.66
C GLU A 692 8.94 18.23 22.47
N LYS A 693 7.68 18.36 22.02
CA LYS A 693 7.08 19.65 21.68
C LYS A 693 5.57 19.65 21.98
N ARG A 694 5.04 20.82 22.30
CA ARG A 694 3.61 21.04 22.47
C ARG A 694 3.13 22.21 21.60
N GLU A 695 1.99 22.04 20.93
CA GLU A 695 1.32 23.08 20.16
C GLU A 695 -0.14 23.23 20.61
N HIS A 696 -0.65 24.46 20.56
CA HIS A 696 -2.02 24.84 20.94
C HIS A 696 -2.67 25.67 19.84
N PHE A 697 -3.96 25.43 19.62
CA PHE A 697 -4.77 26.13 18.65
C PHE A 697 -5.97 26.85 19.27
#